data_87584cc05428090cc939a52de230d4c0
#
_entry.id   87584cc05428090cc939a52de230d4c0
#
_cell.length_a   1.000
_cell.length_b   1.000
_cell.length_c   1.000
_cell.angle_alpha   90.00
_cell.angle_beta   90.00
_cell.angle_gamma   90.00
#
_symmetry.space_group_name_H-M   'P 1'
#
loop_
_entity.id
_entity.type
_entity.pdbx_description
1 polymer ?
#
loop_
_entity_poly.entity_id
_entity_poly.type
_entity_poly.pdbx_seq_one_letter_code
_entity_poly.pdbx_strand_id
1 'polypeptide(L)'
;MGNEKIRAGLTDVFAGGICSVLSIAYCLSYSALIFTGPLEHLLSYGIAVTFLSAAVGGAVVALRSSMPFAVAGPDSSTSVVIAALVATVVQRVIAAGNTDLLAPTLIAMSLTTALTGLLLCALGFARAGRAIRFVPYPVIGGFLGATGWLMLTGAIQVITNQHLTLGALGAFANGGIAEKVGPAVLVAAALYILRRYKSPFVMPGVLLTAFALTHLFLMATGTSVAAAQTGGWMFRLQPAAGLSLPWTFSALHGFPWAAVPAIAADLLAVMFVTTTTFLLNTTGIEIATHSEADVDRDLKVLGLANMLSGALGGYVSCTSLSRSILVRSAGATSRLAPLTVAAVAGAFLVADPTLLGYVPKYVLGGLLLYLGADLVYHWLIRSSRRLLPLEYLSLLAIAMLIVYSGFVAGVLIGVVIGCATFAFSASRVAAIKFTFDGLEYRSSLDRGPYELSLLAENGRQIQGMALQSYLFFGSANRLYEHVKTTLAAQPDCRFLIFDFRLVTGIDSSATHSFAQIKEAATGCGAKIVLVHLTPELERAFRAAGFISADVIQASNLDLALESCEQNIIELHQSESGDARSLRAWLAEALGQPQFAERLTALCHRLDVKAGDVIARQGDPADSMHFILEGRIGIVIELGGGRSMRVRSLGRHTTIGEMGLITGRPRSATIAAETDSVLYVLSAESYERIKQDEPALSTALLGYVIAVMAERLSFANRAVGVLQR
;
A
#
# COMPACT_ATOMS: atom_id res chain seq x y z
N MET A 1 -40.93 -19.37 -11.71
CA MET A 1 -39.79 -19.95 -10.94
C MET A 1 -39.12 -21.15 -11.62
N GLY A 2 -39.81 -22.15 -12.17
CA GLY A 2 -39.17 -23.28 -12.87
C GLY A 2 -38.45 -22.89 -14.16
N ASN A 3 -39.15 -22.18 -15.06
CA ASN A 3 -38.62 -21.75 -16.37
C ASN A 3 -37.46 -20.75 -16.25
N GLU A 4 -37.42 -19.89 -15.25
CA GLU A 4 -36.31 -18.93 -15.04
C GLU A 4 -35.04 -19.64 -14.59
N LYS A 5 -35.15 -20.63 -13.70
CA LYS A 5 -34.00 -21.45 -13.27
C LYS A 5 -33.42 -22.28 -14.41
N ILE A 6 -34.27 -22.85 -15.24
CA ILE A 6 -33.84 -23.60 -16.44
C ILE A 6 -33.12 -22.67 -17.43
N ARG A 7 -33.68 -21.50 -17.68
CA ARG A 7 -33.09 -20.49 -18.57
C ARG A 7 -31.74 -19.97 -18.06
N ALA A 8 -31.62 -19.70 -16.76
CA ALA A 8 -30.35 -19.33 -16.14
C ALA A 8 -29.29 -20.45 -16.24
N GLY A 9 -29.70 -21.71 -15.98
CA GLY A 9 -28.82 -22.85 -16.15
C GLY A 9 -28.34 -23.04 -17.59
N LEU A 10 -29.20 -22.86 -18.58
CA LEU A 10 -28.81 -22.91 -20.00
C LEU A 10 -27.84 -21.79 -20.39
N THR A 11 -28.05 -20.57 -19.85
CA THR A 11 -27.11 -19.46 -20.02
C THR A 11 -25.74 -19.78 -19.43
N ASP A 12 -25.70 -20.38 -18.22
CA ASP A 12 -24.44 -20.78 -17.58
C ASP A 12 -23.71 -21.85 -18.38
N VAL A 13 -24.39 -22.89 -18.87
CA VAL A 13 -23.80 -23.93 -19.71
C VAL A 13 -23.28 -23.34 -21.03
N PHE A 14 -24.03 -22.42 -21.62
CA PHE A 14 -23.62 -21.74 -22.88
C PHE A 14 -22.36 -20.86 -22.65
N ALA A 15 -22.34 -20.09 -21.56
CA ALA A 15 -21.16 -19.28 -21.17
C ALA A 15 -19.94 -20.16 -20.90
N GLY A 16 -20.13 -21.30 -20.22
CA GLY A 16 -19.12 -22.32 -20.02
C GLY A 16 -18.61 -22.93 -21.34
N GLY A 17 -19.51 -23.21 -22.28
CA GLY A 17 -19.18 -23.70 -23.62
C GLY A 17 -18.27 -22.74 -24.41
N ILE A 18 -18.61 -21.45 -24.43
CA ILE A 18 -17.77 -20.41 -25.06
C ILE A 18 -16.36 -20.36 -24.38
N CYS A 19 -16.34 -20.37 -23.06
CA CYS A 19 -15.08 -20.33 -22.30
C CYS A 19 -14.24 -21.60 -22.52
N SER A 20 -14.89 -22.75 -22.78
CA SER A 20 -14.20 -24.02 -23.03
C SER A 20 -13.33 -23.94 -24.28
N VAL A 21 -13.77 -23.28 -25.35
CA VAL A 21 -12.95 -23.09 -26.57
C VAL A 21 -11.63 -22.39 -26.22
N LEU A 22 -11.71 -21.35 -25.44
CA LEU A 22 -10.51 -20.61 -25.00
C LEU A 22 -9.65 -21.46 -24.05
N SER A 23 -10.26 -22.21 -23.15
CA SER A 23 -9.56 -23.12 -22.23
C SER A 23 -8.83 -24.23 -22.97
N ILE A 24 -9.42 -24.81 -24.01
CA ILE A 24 -8.78 -25.80 -24.89
C ILE A 24 -7.56 -25.18 -25.57
N ALA A 25 -7.72 -23.98 -26.18
CA ALA A 25 -6.62 -23.30 -26.86
C ALA A 25 -5.46 -22.99 -25.89
N TYR A 26 -5.76 -22.58 -24.63
CA TYR A 26 -4.75 -22.37 -23.60
C TYR A 26 -4.06 -23.69 -23.19
N CYS A 27 -4.81 -24.73 -22.93
CA CYS A 27 -4.23 -26.05 -22.59
C CYS A 27 -3.28 -26.54 -23.69
N LEU A 28 -3.67 -26.44 -24.96
CA LEU A 28 -2.82 -26.83 -26.09
C LEU A 28 -1.57 -25.94 -26.20
N SER A 29 -1.74 -24.60 -26.10
CA SER A 29 -0.63 -23.65 -26.19
C SER A 29 0.40 -23.86 -25.10
N TYR A 30 -0.05 -24.09 -23.86
CA TYR A 30 0.86 -24.31 -22.73
C TYR A 30 1.51 -25.68 -22.76
N SER A 31 0.79 -26.72 -23.20
CA SER A 31 1.40 -28.03 -23.50
C SER A 31 2.53 -27.91 -24.52
N ALA A 32 2.26 -27.22 -25.62
CA ALA A 32 3.25 -26.99 -26.67
C ALA A 32 4.45 -26.17 -26.17
N LEU A 33 4.21 -25.20 -25.28
CA LEU A 33 5.28 -24.40 -24.66
C LEU A 33 6.18 -25.24 -23.74
N ILE A 34 5.60 -26.13 -22.93
CA ILE A 34 6.32 -26.96 -21.96
C ILE A 34 7.05 -28.11 -22.66
N PHE A 35 6.37 -28.78 -23.61
CA PHE A 35 6.90 -29.96 -24.33
C PHE A 35 7.51 -29.55 -25.68
N THR A 36 8.51 -28.69 -25.66
CA THR A 36 9.25 -28.24 -26.85
C THR A 36 10.63 -28.92 -26.93
N GLY A 37 11.26 -28.85 -28.10
CA GLY A 37 12.59 -29.37 -28.35
C GLY A 37 12.72 -30.88 -28.14
N PRO A 38 13.55 -31.35 -27.20
CA PRO A 38 13.73 -32.81 -26.95
C PRO A 38 12.45 -33.53 -26.53
N LEU A 39 11.47 -32.80 -25.99
CA LEU A 39 10.19 -33.33 -25.52
C LEU A 39 9.06 -33.31 -26.57
N GLU A 40 9.30 -32.84 -27.81
CA GLU A 40 8.25 -32.68 -28.82
C GLU A 40 7.53 -34.01 -29.14
N HIS A 41 8.26 -35.11 -29.11
CA HIS A 41 7.71 -36.45 -29.33
C HIS A 41 6.77 -36.94 -28.19
N LEU A 42 6.87 -36.29 -27.01
CA LEU A 42 6.08 -36.57 -25.80
C LEU A 42 4.91 -35.56 -25.61
N LEU A 43 4.65 -34.71 -26.62
CA LEU A 43 3.62 -33.67 -26.51
C LEU A 43 2.22 -34.22 -26.21
N SER A 44 1.90 -35.43 -26.68
CA SER A 44 0.63 -36.10 -26.36
C SER A 44 0.42 -36.28 -24.86
N TYR A 45 1.47 -36.64 -24.12
CA TYR A 45 1.42 -36.74 -22.65
C TYR A 45 1.28 -35.33 -22.01
N GLY A 46 1.98 -34.33 -22.54
CA GLY A 46 1.85 -32.94 -22.09
C GLY A 46 0.43 -32.42 -22.22
N ILE A 47 -0.24 -32.72 -23.33
CA ILE A 47 -1.64 -32.40 -23.57
C ILE A 47 -2.53 -33.06 -22.51
N ALA A 48 -2.36 -34.36 -22.28
CA ALA A 48 -3.12 -35.11 -21.29
C ALA A 48 -2.97 -34.50 -19.88
N VAL A 49 -1.74 -34.19 -19.45
CA VAL A 49 -1.41 -33.56 -18.17
C VAL A 49 -2.10 -32.20 -18.02
N THR A 50 -2.13 -31.42 -19.08
CA THR A 50 -2.72 -30.06 -19.07
C THR A 50 -4.24 -30.12 -18.97
N PHE A 51 -4.88 -31.00 -19.73
CA PHE A 51 -6.32 -31.21 -19.65
C PHE A 51 -6.74 -31.82 -18.32
N LEU A 52 -5.95 -32.73 -17.75
CA LEU A 52 -6.16 -33.28 -16.40
C LEU A 52 -6.19 -32.16 -15.35
N SER A 53 -5.24 -31.25 -15.44
CA SER A 53 -5.17 -30.11 -14.52
C SER A 53 -6.35 -29.16 -14.67
N ALA A 54 -6.78 -28.91 -15.91
CA ALA A 54 -7.96 -28.10 -16.20
C ALA A 54 -9.26 -28.77 -15.71
N ALA A 55 -9.37 -30.07 -15.85
CA ALA A 55 -10.54 -30.83 -15.41
C ALA A 55 -10.59 -30.93 -13.87
N VAL A 56 -9.55 -31.45 -13.24
CA VAL A 56 -9.50 -31.67 -11.78
C VAL A 56 -9.44 -30.35 -11.03
N GLY A 57 -8.47 -29.50 -11.38
CA GLY A 57 -8.29 -28.18 -10.73
C GLY A 57 -9.49 -27.28 -10.96
N GLY A 58 -10.01 -27.27 -12.19
CA GLY A 58 -11.21 -26.50 -12.54
C GLY A 58 -12.46 -26.98 -11.78
N ALA A 59 -12.70 -28.29 -11.67
CA ALA A 59 -13.84 -28.85 -10.95
C ALA A 59 -13.80 -28.52 -9.45
N VAL A 60 -12.64 -28.69 -8.80
CA VAL A 60 -12.48 -28.41 -7.35
C VAL A 60 -12.75 -26.93 -7.06
N VAL A 61 -12.19 -26.04 -7.86
CA VAL A 61 -12.39 -24.59 -7.70
C VAL A 61 -13.85 -24.22 -7.98
N ALA A 62 -14.44 -24.72 -9.07
CA ALA A 62 -15.84 -24.46 -9.42
C ALA A 62 -16.81 -24.86 -8.28
N LEU A 63 -16.55 -25.99 -7.62
CA LEU A 63 -17.40 -26.50 -6.54
C LEU A 63 -17.24 -25.75 -5.22
N ARG A 64 -16.04 -25.28 -4.87
CA ARG A 64 -15.70 -24.82 -3.52
C ARG A 64 -15.26 -23.36 -3.39
N SER A 65 -14.89 -22.68 -4.50
CA SER A 65 -14.49 -21.27 -4.47
C SER A 65 -15.55 -20.37 -3.84
N SER A 66 -15.13 -19.27 -3.25
CA SER A 66 -16.00 -18.21 -2.73
C SER A 66 -16.79 -17.53 -3.86
N MET A 67 -16.20 -17.43 -5.05
CA MET A 67 -16.82 -16.87 -6.25
C MET A 67 -17.42 -17.96 -7.16
N PRO A 68 -18.76 -18.01 -7.36
CA PRO A 68 -19.42 -19.10 -8.07
C PRO A 68 -19.06 -19.21 -9.54
N PHE A 69 -18.57 -18.16 -10.16
CA PHE A 69 -18.19 -18.09 -11.58
C PHE A 69 -16.67 -18.18 -11.81
N ALA A 70 -15.88 -18.45 -10.76
CA ALA A 70 -14.44 -18.55 -10.88
C ALA A 70 -14.01 -19.77 -11.69
N VAL A 71 -13.25 -19.52 -12.77
CA VAL A 71 -12.67 -20.55 -13.63
C VAL A 71 -11.21 -20.73 -13.27
N ALA A 72 -10.79 -21.97 -12.95
CA ALA A 72 -9.40 -22.30 -12.72
C ALA A 72 -8.88 -23.31 -13.75
N GLY A 73 -7.57 -23.41 -13.83
CA GLY A 73 -6.84 -24.33 -14.69
C GLY A 73 -5.45 -23.77 -15.01
N PRO A 74 -4.76 -24.36 -15.98
CA PRO A 74 -3.49 -23.84 -16.48
C PRO A 74 -3.51 -22.35 -16.76
N ASP A 75 -2.48 -21.62 -16.31
CA ASP A 75 -2.37 -20.18 -16.48
C ASP A 75 -1.06 -19.80 -17.16
N SER A 76 -1.02 -18.63 -17.82
CA SER A 76 0.11 -18.19 -18.62
C SER A 76 1.39 -18.05 -17.80
N SER A 77 1.31 -17.39 -16.65
CA SER A 77 2.48 -17.11 -15.82
C SER A 77 3.08 -18.37 -15.22
N THR A 78 2.24 -19.25 -14.68
CA THR A 78 2.67 -20.53 -14.11
C THR A 78 3.23 -21.48 -15.16
N SER A 79 2.64 -21.52 -16.36
CA SER A 79 3.07 -22.42 -17.45
C SER A 79 4.47 -22.07 -17.96
N VAL A 80 4.83 -20.79 -18.05
CA VAL A 80 6.18 -20.36 -18.45
C VAL A 80 7.22 -20.82 -17.43
N VAL A 81 6.93 -20.71 -16.13
CA VAL A 81 7.88 -21.13 -15.08
C VAL A 81 8.00 -22.64 -15.02
N ILE A 82 6.90 -23.36 -15.22
CA ILE A 82 6.94 -24.84 -15.38
C ILE A 82 7.75 -25.23 -16.61
N ALA A 83 7.63 -24.52 -17.73
CA ALA A 83 8.45 -24.79 -18.92
C ALA A 83 9.95 -24.60 -18.61
N ALA A 84 10.33 -23.58 -17.85
CA ALA A 84 11.71 -23.38 -17.41
C ALA A 84 12.19 -24.50 -16.48
N LEU A 85 11.38 -24.90 -15.48
CA LEU A 85 11.66 -26.04 -14.60
C LEU A 85 11.90 -27.32 -15.41
N VAL A 86 10.97 -27.64 -16.32
CA VAL A 86 11.05 -28.83 -17.20
C VAL A 86 12.32 -28.79 -18.05
N ALA A 87 12.65 -27.66 -18.63
CA ALA A 87 13.90 -27.50 -19.41
C ALA A 87 15.14 -27.80 -18.55
N THR A 88 15.18 -27.30 -17.30
CA THR A 88 16.28 -27.59 -16.34
C THR A 88 16.35 -29.09 -16.02
N VAL A 89 15.23 -29.75 -15.77
CA VAL A 89 15.16 -31.19 -15.48
C VAL A 89 15.67 -31.99 -16.67
N VAL A 90 15.17 -31.69 -17.87
CA VAL A 90 15.58 -32.37 -19.11
C VAL A 90 17.07 -32.25 -19.37
N GLN A 91 17.63 -31.05 -19.26
CA GLN A 91 19.06 -30.83 -19.42
C GLN A 91 19.91 -31.70 -18.46
N ARG A 92 19.47 -31.83 -17.21
CA ARG A 92 20.16 -32.64 -16.20
C ARG A 92 20.05 -34.13 -16.46
N VAL A 93 18.87 -34.58 -16.89
CA VAL A 93 18.62 -35.99 -17.25
C VAL A 93 19.49 -36.40 -18.44
N ILE A 94 19.56 -35.54 -19.47
CA ILE A 94 20.42 -35.76 -20.63
C ILE A 94 21.90 -35.76 -20.22
N ALA A 95 22.33 -34.79 -19.40
CA ALA A 95 23.71 -34.74 -18.90
C ALA A 95 24.10 -35.93 -18.03
N ALA A 96 23.14 -36.58 -17.36
CA ALA A 96 23.33 -37.84 -16.62
C ALA A 96 23.35 -39.09 -17.54
N GLY A 97 23.19 -38.93 -18.86
CA GLY A 97 23.19 -40.04 -19.83
C GLY A 97 21.91 -40.86 -19.85
N ASN A 98 20.82 -40.39 -19.24
CA ASN A 98 19.54 -41.07 -19.23
C ASN A 98 18.74 -40.72 -20.48
N THR A 99 18.13 -41.73 -21.13
CA THR A 99 17.33 -41.58 -22.34
C THR A 99 15.84 -41.43 -22.08
N ASP A 100 15.37 -41.84 -20.89
CA ASP A 100 13.97 -41.63 -20.52
C ASP A 100 13.76 -40.20 -19.99
N LEU A 101 13.11 -39.38 -20.80
CA LEU A 101 12.76 -38.01 -20.44
C LEU A 101 11.34 -37.89 -19.88
N LEU A 102 10.47 -38.87 -20.12
CA LEU A 102 9.05 -38.79 -19.75
C LEU A 102 8.84 -38.86 -18.23
N ALA A 103 9.33 -39.96 -17.61
CA ALA A 103 9.10 -40.21 -16.19
C ALA A 103 9.69 -39.05 -15.30
N PRO A 104 10.95 -38.61 -15.46
CA PRO A 104 11.51 -37.49 -14.69
C PRO A 104 10.73 -36.17 -14.86
N THR A 105 10.29 -35.89 -16.10
CA THR A 105 9.49 -34.67 -16.36
C THR A 105 8.15 -34.70 -15.64
N LEU A 106 7.39 -35.81 -15.77
CA LEU A 106 6.09 -35.96 -15.12
C LEU A 106 6.19 -35.93 -13.59
N ILE A 107 7.19 -36.58 -13.01
CA ILE A 107 7.44 -36.56 -11.57
C ILE A 107 7.77 -35.15 -11.08
N ALA A 108 8.67 -34.43 -11.76
CA ALA A 108 9.02 -33.06 -11.39
C ALA A 108 7.81 -32.13 -11.44
N MET A 109 6.99 -32.22 -12.50
CA MET A 109 5.75 -31.43 -12.63
C MET A 109 4.75 -31.75 -11.52
N SER A 110 4.48 -33.03 -11.28
CA SER A 110 3.53 -33.48 -10.27
C SER A 110 3.98 -33.15 -8.86
N LEU A 111 5.25 -33.37 -8.54
CA LEU A 111 5.83 -32.99 -7.24
C LEU A 111 5.72 -31.49 -6.98
N THR A 112 6.10 -30.68 -7.97
CA THR A 112 5.99 -29.22 -7.89
C THR A 112 4.55 -28.79 -7.64
N THR A 113 3.62 -29.41 -8.34
CA THR A 113 2.17 -29.12 -8.24
C THR A 113 1.64 -29.48 -6.84
N ALA A 114 1.99 -30.65 -6.33
CA ALA A 114 1.59 -31.07 -5.00
C ALA A 114 2.18 -30.18 -3.90
N LEU A 115 3.46 -29.84 -4.00
CA LEU A 115 4.12 -28.93 -3.05
C LEU A 115 3.53 -27.51 -3.10
N THR A 116 3.24 -27.01 -4.30
CA THR A 116 2.53 -25.73 -4.46
C THR A 116 1.15 -25.78 -3.81
N GLY A 117 0.42 -26.87 -4.01
CA GLY A 117 -0.86 -27.09 -3.36
C GLY A 117 -0.78 -27.09 -1.84
N LEU A 118 0.23 -27.77 -1.28
CA LEU A 118 0.49 -27.80 0.15
C LEU A 118 0.80 -26.41 0.71
N LEU A 119 1.66 -25.64 0.03
CA LEU A 119 1.97 -24.26 0.41
C LEU A 119 0.72 -23.37 0.41
N LEU A 120 -0.09 -23.42 -0.65
CA LEU A 120 -1.31 -22.62 -0.74
C LEU A 120 -2.32 -22.97 0.37
N CYS A 121 -2.47 -24.28 0.69
CA CYS A 121 -3.26 -24.72 1.83
C CYS A 121 -2.71 -24.14 3.14
N ALA A 122 -1.40 -24.25 3.37
CA ALA A 122 -0.75 -23.74 4.58
C ALA A 122 -0.98 -22.23 4.74
N LEU A 123 -0.78 -21.44 3.66
CA LEU A 123 -1.04 -20.01 3.65
C LEU A 123 -2.51 -19.68 3.94
N GLY A 124 -3.45 -20.43 3.37
CA GLY A 124 -4.88 -20.26 3.61
C GLY A 124 -5.28 -20.62 5.06
N PHE A 125 -4.68 -21.62 5.67
CA PHE A 125 -4.91 -21.96 7.09
C PHE A 125 -4.26 -20.93 8.03
N ALA A 126 -3.08 -20.43 7.69
CA ALA A 126 -2.39 -19.38 8.43
C ALA A 126 -3.06 -17.99 8.28
N ARG A 127 -4.14 -17.88 7.48
CA ARG A 127 -4.80 -16.60 7.14
C ARG A 127 -3.82 -15.56 6.58
N ALA A 128 -2.83 -16.02 5.83
CA ALA A 128 -1.76 -15.21 5.29
C ALA A 128 -2.13 -14.49 3.97
N GLY A 129 -3.35 -14.65 3.49
CA GLY A 129 -3.81 -14.01 2.23
C GLY A 129 -3.62 -12.49 2.19
N ARG A 130 -3.65 -11.84 3.35
CA ARG A 130 -3.34 -10.39 3.46
C ARG A 130 -1.84 -10.10 3.47
N ALA A 131 -1.02 -11.01 3.99
CA ALA A 131 0.43 -10.78 4.14
C ALA A 131 1.16 -10.72 2.79
N ILE A 132 0.67 -11.42 1.78
CA ILE A 132 1.28 -11.48 0.46
C ILE A 132 1.10 -10.15 -0.33
N ARG A 133 0.18 -9.28 0.10
CA ARG A 133 0.03 -7.91 -0.44
C ARG A 133 1.24 -7.01 -0.16
N PHE A 134 2.21 -7.46 0.65
CA PHE A 134 3.44 -6.72 0.96
C PHE A 134 4.56 -6.88 -0.09
N VAL A 135 4.37 -7.70 -1.13
CA VAL A 135 5.37 -7.80 -2.22
C VAL A 135 5.41 -6.48 -2.99
N PRO A 136 6.57 -5.80 -3.09
CA PRO A 136 6.67 -4.52 -3.77
C PRO A 136 6.25 -4.61 -5.24
N TYR A 137 5.52 -3.62 -5.73
CA TYR A 137 5.02 -3.58 -7.11
C TYR A 137 6.11 -3.78 -8.19
N PRO A 138 7.34 -3.21 -8.08
CA PRO A 138 8.40 -3.46 -9.05
C PRO A 138 8.80 -4.94 -9.19
N VAL A 139 8.72 -5.71 -8.10
CA VAL A 139 9.03 -7.16 -8.12
C VAL A 139 7.99 -7.90 -8.93
N ILE A 140 6.71 -7.64 -8.66
CA ILE A 140 5.59 -8.26 -9.40
C ILE A 140 5.64 -7.85 -10.89
N GLY A 141 5.85 -6.55 -11.14
CA GLY A 141 5.91 -6.02 -12.51
C GLY A 141 7.08 -6.56 -13.31
N GLY A 142 8.27 -6.61 -12.70
CA GLY A 142 9.47 -7.18 -13.31
C GLY A 142 9.31 -8.66 -13.63
N PHE A 143 8.73 -9.41 -12.70
CA PHE A 143 8.41 -10.82 -12.86
C PHE A 143 7.41 -11.07 -14.02
N LEU A 144 6.25 -10.38 -14.02
CA LEU A 144 5.23 -10.57 -15.05
C LEU A 144 5.69 -10.06 -16.42
N GLY A 145 6.50 -9.00 -16.44
CA GLY A 145 7.15 -8.52 -17.67
C GLY A 145 8.13 -9.53 -18.25
N ALA A 146 8.98 -10.14 -17.41
CA ALA A 146 9.89 -11.22 -17.82
C ALA A 146 9.13 -12.46 -18.32
N THR A 147 8.06 -12.85 -17.62
CA THR A 147 7.16 -13.92 -18.05
C THR A 147 6.59 -13.65 -19.45
N GLY A 148 6.16 -12.41 -19.71
CA GLY A 148 5.69 -11.99 -21.02
C GLY A 148 6.75 -12.15 -22.10
N TRP A 149 8.00 -11.73 -21.82
CA TRP A 149 9.12 -11.92 -22.75
C TRP A 149 9.43 -13.39 -23.02
N LEU A 150 9.49 -14.21 -21.98
CA LEU A 150 9.74 -15.65 -22.12
C LEU A 150 8.58 -16.35 -22.88
N MET A 151 7.38 -15.86 -22.75
CA MET A 151 6.24 -16.35 -23.53
C MET A 151 6.36 -15.99 -25.00
N LEU A 152 6.83 -14.78 -25.34
CA LEU A 152 7.10 -14.38 -26.74
C LEU A 152 8.18 -15.28 -27.36
N THR A 153 9.28 -15.49 -26.67
CA THR A 153 10.37 -16.36 -27.15
C THR A 153 9.94 -17.82 -27.25
N GLY A 154 9.13 -18.30 -26.28
CA GLY A 154 8.55 -19.63 -26.31
C GLY A 154 7.53 -19.82 -27.43
N ALA A 155 6.75 -18.81 -27.77
CA ALA A 155 5.84 -18.85 -28.92
C ALA A 155 6.61 -19.07 -30.24
N ILE A 156 7.71 -18.35 -30.42
CA ILE A 156 8.59 -18.53 -31.59
C ILE A 156 9.14 -19.94 -31.63
N GLN A 157 9.58 -20.46 -30.47
CA GLN A 157 10.09 -21.84 -30.37
C GLN A 157 9.01 -22.87 -30.73
N VAL A 158 7.77 -22.71 -30.31
CA VAL A 158 6.63 -23.60 -30.67
C VAL A 158 6.39 -23.60 -32.17
N ILE A 159 6.48 -22.43 -32.83
CA ILE A 159 6.23 -22.28 -34.27
C ILE A 159 7.37 -22.84 -35.08
N THR A 160 8.62 -22.57 -34.70
CA THR A 160 9.81 -22.79 -35.53
C THR A 160 10.70 -23.95 -35.09
N ASN A 161 10.48 -24.47 -33.86
CA ASN A 161 11.36 -25.40 -33.16
C ASN A 161 12.78 -24.83 -32.90
N GLN A 162 12.97 -23.51 -32.96
CA GLN A 162 14.26 -22.86 -32.75
C GLN A 162 14.18 -21.87 -31.57
N HIS A 163 15.21 -21.83 -30.73
CA HIS A 163 15.31 -20.85 -29.66
C HIS A 163 15.71 -19.48 -30.21
N LEU A 164 14.97 -18.45 -29.82
CA LEU A 164 15.31 -17.07 -30.12
C LEU A 164 16.51 -16.65 -29.24
N THR A 165 17.69 -16.56 -29.84
CA THR A 165 18.88 -15.99 -29.19
C THR A 165 19.36 -14.77 -29.93
N LEU A 166 20.03 -13.83 -29.25
CA LEU A 166 20.54 -12.61 -29.88
C LEU A 166 21.46 -12.90 -31.06
N GLY A 167 22.25 -14.00 -30.98
CA GLY A 167 23.12 -14.45 -32.07
C GLY A 167 22.37 -15.07 -33.26
N ALA A 168 21.16 -15.56 -33.04
CA ALA A 168 20.33 -16.19 -34.10
C ALA A 168 19.40 -15.20 -34.81
N LEU A 169 19.37 -13.91 -34.43
CA LEU A 169 18.53 -12.90 -35.07
C LEU A 169 18.74 -12.81 -36.58
N GLY A 170 19.99 -12.99 -37.03
CA GLY A 170 20.30 -13.06 -38.48
C GLY A 170 19.65 -14.25 -39.21
N ALA A 171 19.50 -15.38 -38.54
CA ALA A 171 18.83 -16.56 -39.09
C ALA A 171 17.31 -16.36 -39.26
N PHE A 172 16.71 -15.48 -38.42
CA PHE A 172 15.28 -15.11 -38.54
C PHE A 172 14.98 -14.22 -39.74
N ALA A 173 16.00 -13.57 -40.33
CA ALA A 173 15.87 -12.85 -41.58
C ALA A 173 15.81 -13.80 -42.81
N ASN A 174 16.13 -15.08 -42.66
CA ASN A 174 16.00 -16.10 -43.70
C ASN A 174 14.52 -16.42 -43.94
N GLY A 175 14.07 -16.39 -45.16
CA GLY A 175 12.66 -16.46 -45.57
C GLY A 175 11.82 -17.57 -44.93
N GLY A 176 12.40 -18.75 -44.65
CA GLY A 176 11.67 -19.91 -44.14
C GLY A 176 11.13 -19.78 -42.69
N ILE A 177 11.78 -18.95 -41.85
CA ILE A 177 11.30 -18.69 -40.46
C ILE A 177 10.23 -17.59 -40.49
N ALA A 178 10.47 -16.52 -41.23
CA ALA A 178 9.51 -15.44 -41.40
C ALA A 178 8.18 -15.91 -41.96
N GLU A 179 8.21 -16.86 -42.89
CA GLU A 179 7.02 -17.48 -43.46
C GLU A 179 6.16 -18.21 -42.43
N LYS A 180 6.78 -18.91 -41.46
CA LYS A 180 6.07 -19.64 -40.39
C LYS A 180 5.57 -18.70 -39.27
N VAL A 181 6.31 -17.65 -38.95
CA VAL A 181 5.98 -16.69 -37.88
C VAL A 181 4.93 -15.67 -38.37
N GLY A 182 4.93 -15.31 -39.65
CA GLY A 182 4.01 -14.31 -40.23
C GLY A 182 2.54 -14.56 -39.89
N PRO A 183 1.99 -15.74 -40.16
CA PRO A 183 0.60 -16.08 -39.84
C PRO A 183 0.31 -15.97 -38.31
N ALA A 184 1.26 -16.35 -37.47
CA ALA A 184 1.10 -16.23 -36.01
C ALA A 184 1.03 -14.76 -35.54
N VAL A 185 1.85 -13.88 -36.15
CA VAL A 185 1.79 -12.44 -35.92
C VAL A 185 0.46 -11.86 -36.38
N LEU A 186 -0.09 -12.33 -37.48
CA LEU A 186 -1.42 -11.92 -37.97
C LEU A 186 -2.52 -12.34 -36.98
N VAL A 187 -2.48 -13.55 -36.43
CA VAL A 187 -3.41 -14.01 -35.41
C VAL A 187 -3.28 -13.15 -34.17
N ALA A 188 -2.06 -12.89 -33.68
CA ALA A 188 -1.82 -12.03 -32.50
C ALA A 188 -2.32 -10.60 -32.74
N ALA A 189 -2.05 -10.03 -33.91
CA ALA A 189 -2.53 -8.70 -34.31
C ALA A 189 -4.06 -8.64 -34.39
N ALA A 190 -4.71 -9.65 -34.97
CA ALA A 190 -6.16 -9.75 -35.02
C ALA A 190 -6.77 -9.79 -33.60
N LEU A 191 -6.21 -10.61 -32.71
CA LEU A 191 -6.62 -10.66 -31.30
C LEU A 191 -6.46 -9.30 -30.62
N TYR A 192 -5.34 -8.62 -30.86
CA TYR A 192 -5.05 -7.31 -30.26
C TYR A 192 -5.99 -6.21 -30.77
N ILE A 193 -6.25 -6.16 -32.08
CA ILE A 193 -7.13 -5.17 -32.71
C ILE A 193 -8.58 -5.39 -32.30
N LEU A 194 -9.05 -6.63 -32.37
CA LEU A 194 -10.45 -6.97 -32.14
C LEU A 194 -10.85 -6.96 -30.66
N ARG A 195 -9.89 -7.03 -29.75
CA ARG A 195 -10.19 -6.92 -28.30
C ARG A 195 -10.90 -5.62 -27.91
N ARG A 196 -10.82 -4.57 -28.75
CA ARG A 196 -11.54 -3.30 -28.54
C ARG A 196 -13.06 -3.46 -28.49
N TYR A 197 -13.60 -4.49 -29.12
CA TYR A 197 -15.04 -4.75 -29.15
C TYR A 197 -15.57 -5.34 -27.82
N LYS A 198 -14.69 -5.71 -26.87
CA LYS A 198 -15.04 -6.26 -25.54
C LYS A 198 -16.09 -7.40 -25.58
N SER A 199 -16.25 -8.08 -26.69
CA SER A 199 -17.18 -9.20 -26.86
C SER A 199 -16.52 -10.51 -26.41
N PRO A 200 -17.25 -11.38 -25.68
CA PRO A 200 -16.75 -12.69 -25.27
C PRO A 200 -16.43 -13.63 -26.45
N PHE A 201 -16.98 -13.35 -27.64
CA PHE A 201 -16.80 -14.15 -28.86
C PHE A 201 -15.52 -13.81 -29.63
N VAL A 202 -14.86 -12.70 -29.36
CA VAL A 202 -13.71 -12.24 -30.18
C VAL A 202 -12.56 -13.23 -30.13
N MET A 203 -12.11 -13.67 -28.98
CA MET A 203 -10.98 -14.59 -28.84
C MET A 203 -11.29 -15.97 -29.48
N PRO A 204 -12.37 -16.66 -29.08
CA PRO A 204 -12.76 -17.90 -29.71
C PRO A 204 -12.99 -17.77 -31.23
N GLY A 205 -13.63 -16.70 -31.64
CA GLY A 205 -13.92 -16.43 -33.05
C GLY A 205 -12.67 -16.29 -33.92
N VAL A 206 -11.68 -15.53 -33.47
CA VAL A 206 -10.40 -15.39 -34.21
C VAL A 206 -9.67 -16.73 -34.31
N LEU A 207 -9.59 -17.50 -33.22
CA LEU A 207 -8.92 -18.80 -33.21
C LEU A 207 -9.62 -19.81 -34.12
N LEU A 208 -10.95 -19.90 -34.06
CA LEU A 208 -11.74 -20.78 -34.92
C LEU A 208 -11.67 -20.36 -36.40
N THR A 209 -11.68 -19.05 -36.67
CA THR A 209 -11.53 -18.54 -38.05
C THR A 209 -10.15 -18.88 -38.61
N ALA A 210 -9.07 -18.67 -37.83
CA ALA A 210 -7.72 -19.03 -38.24
C ALA A 210 -7.58 -20.53 -38.48
N PHE A 211 -8.18 -21.38 -37.64
CA PHE A 211 -8.24 -22.81 -37.81
C PHE A 211 -8.98 -23.18 -39.13
N ALA A 212 -10.19 -22.63 -39.35
CA ALA A 212 -10.99 -22.90 -40.53
C ALA A 212 -10.29 -22.45 -41.83
N LEU A 213 -9.71 -21.26 -41.84
CA LEU A 213 -8.94 -20.74 -42.96
C LEU A 213 -7.75 -21.64 -43.32
N THR A 214 -7.06 -22.21 -42.32
CA THR A 214 -5.97 -23.16 -42.60
C THR A 214 -6.48 -24.38 -43.35
N HIS A 215 -7.54 -25.01 -42.84
CA HIS A 215 -8.08 -26.21 -43.48
C HIS A 215 -8.65 -25.93 -44.85
N LEU A 216 -9.29 -24.77 -45.02
CA LEU A 216 -9.77 -24.34 -46.37
C LEU A 216 -8.59 -24.15 -47.34
N PHE A 217 -7.49 -23.55 -46.88
CA PHE A 217 -6.27 -23.39 -47.67
C PHE A 217 -5.66 -24.75 -48.04
N LEU A 218 -5.56 -25.70 -47.10
CA LEU A 218 -5.07 -27.05 -47.37
C LEU A 218 -5.94 -27.77 -48.40
N MET A 219 -7.26 -27.63 -48.29
CA MET A 219 -8.21 -28.20 -49.28
C MET A 219 -8.03 -27.55 -50.66
N ALA A 220 -7.88 -26.23 -50.72
CA ALA A 220 -7.72 -25.51 -51.98
C ALA A 220 -6.39 -25.83 -52.68
N THR A 221 -5.32 -26.09 -51.91
CA THR A 221 -4.00 -26.44 -52.46
C THR A 221 -3.80 -27.94 -52.67
N GLY A 222 -4.77 -28.78 -52.28
CA GLY A 222 -4.66 -30.23 -52.36
C GLY A 222 -3.61 -30.83 -51.40
N THR A 223 -3.16 -30.04 -50.39
CA THR A 223 -2.13 -30.47 -49.44
C THR A 223 -2.75 -31.34 -48.35
N SER A 224 -2.26 -32.55 -48.16
CA SER A 224 -2.73 -33.41 -47.07
C SER A 224 -2.28 -32.91 -45.72
N VAL A 225 -3.06 -33.20 -44.66
CA VAL A 225 -2.69 -32.91 -43.25
C VAL A 225 -1.34 -33.54 -42.90
N ALA A 226 -1.06 -34.75 -43.37
CA ALA A 226 0.22 -35.41 -43.16
C ALA A 226 1.39 -34.67 -43.80
N ALA A 227 1.20 -34.08 -44.97
CA ALA A 227 2.19 -33.20 -45.62
C ALA A 227 2.40 -31.90 -44.83
N ALA A 228 1.33 -31.30 -44.32
CA ALA A 228 1.43 -30.12 -43.43
C ALA A 228 2.15 -30.43 -42.11
N GLN A 229 1.93 -31.61 -41.56
CA GLN A 229 2.67 -32.09 -40.35
C GLN A 229 4.15 -32.30 -40.65
N THR A 230 4.51 -32.91 -41.82
CA THR A 230 5.91 -33.09 -42.24
C THR A 230 6.58 -31.75 -42.53
N GLY A 231 5.87 -30.78 -43.05
CA GLY A 231 6.34 -29.39 -43.27
C GLY A 231 6.50 -28.58 -41.99
N GLY A 232 6.09 -29.13 -40.83
CA GLY A 232 6.20 -28.46 -39.52
C GLY A 232 5.16 -27.37 -39.26
N TRP A 233 4.07 -27.32 -40.06
CA TRP A 233 2.94 -26.40 -39.89
C TRP A 233 1.95 -26.88 -38.83
N MET A 234 1.89 -28.19 -38.60
CA MET A 234 1.00 -28.87 -37.65
C MET A 234 1.79 -29.78 -36.72
N PHE A 235 1.20 -30.14 -35.59
CA PHE A 235 1.83 -31.09 -34.69
C PHE A 235 1.76 -32.51 -35.16
N ARG A 236 2.86 -33.26 -35.02
CA ARG A 236 2.87 -34.71 -35.17
C ARG A 236 2.62 -35.34 -33.80
N LEU A 237 1.39 -35.74 -33.54
CA LEU A 237 1.03 -36.40 -32.30
C LEU A 237 1.03 -37.93 -32.52
N GLN A 238 1.72 -38.60 -31.62
CA GLN A 238 1.62 -40.07 -31.57
C GLN A 238 0.42 -40.47 -30.72
N PRO A 239 -0.25 -41.58 -31.02
CA PRO A 239 -1.29 -42.12 -30.15
C PRO A 239 -0.72 -42.27 -28.74
N ALA A 240 -1.30 -41.60 -27.77
CA ALA A 240 -0.86 -41.73 -26.38
C ALA A 240 -1.32 -43.09 -25.84
N ALA A 241 -0.44 -43.80 -25.17
CA ALA A 241 -0.77 -45.03 -24.50
C ALA A 241 -1.57 -44.82 -23.19
N GLY A 242 -2.52 -43.87 -23.21
CA GLY A 242 -3.33 -43.51 -22.04
C GLY A 242 -2.66 -42.54 -21.08
N LEU A 243 -3.37 -42.24 -19.98
CA LEU A 243 -2.87 -41.41 -18.88
C LEU A 243 -1.78 -42.19 -18.15
N SER A 244 -0.52 -41.75 -18.22
CA SER A 244 0.55 -42.33 -17.42
C SER A 244 0.61 -41.65 -16.06
N LEU A 245 0.32 -42.41 -14.99
CA LEU A 245 0.49 -41.90 -13.63
C LEU A 245 2.00 -41.81 -13.31
N PRO A 246 2.49 -40.65 -12.86
CA PRO A 246 3.91 -40.44 -12.60
C PRO A 246 4.41 -41.24 -11.38
N TRP A 247 3.52 -41.67 -10.49
CA TRP A 247 3.84 -42.33 -9.22
C TRP A 247 3.96 -43.87 -9.33
N THR A 248 4.38 -44.37 -10.48
CA THR A 248 4.68 -45.80 -10.61
C THR A 248 6.02 -46.11 -9.95
N PHE A 249 6.14 -47.32 -9.42
CA PHE A 249 7.36 -47.73 -8.71
C PHE A 249 8.62 -47.62 -9.59
N SER A 250 8.51 -48.00 -10.86
CA SER A 250 9.58 -47.88 -11.84
C SER A 250 9.98 -46.44 -12.11
N ALA A 251 9.01 -45.54 -12.25
CA ALA A 251 9.27 -44.10 -12.48
C ALA A 251 9.94 -43.42 -11.28
N LEU A 252 9.49 -43.76 -10.05
CA LEU A 252 10.07 -43.21 -8.82
C LEU A 252 11.51 -43.69 -8.60
N HIS A 253 11.82 -44.96 -8.96
CA HIS A 253 13.19 -45.48 -8.89
C HIS A 253 14.10 -44.86 -9.98
N GLY A 254 13.59 -44.59 -11.16
CA GLY A 254 14.32 -43.96 -12.25
C GLY A 254 14.51 -42.45 -12.11
N PHE A 255 13.84 -41.84 -11.15
CA PHE A 255 13.95 -40.38 -10.94
C PHE A 255 15.26 -40.04 -10.23
N PRO A 256 16.07 -39.08 -10.76
CA PRO A 256 17.34 -38.68 -10.16
C PRO A 256 17.11 -37.81 -8.91
N TRP A 257 16.78 -38.39 -7.78
CA TRP A 257 16.51 -37.67 -6.53
C TRP A 257 17.65 -36.77 -6.07
N ALA A 258 18.89 -37.11 -6.42
CA ALA A 258 20.04 -36.24 -6.19
C ALA A 258 19.98 -34.91 -6.97
N ALA A 259 19.13 -34.80 -7.98
CA ALA A 259 18.91 -33.56 -8.72
C ALA A 259 17.90 -32.60 -8.02
N VAL A 260 17.12 -33.09 -7.04
CA VAL A 260 16.10 -32.28 -6.35
C VAL A 260 16.67 -31.02 -5.69
N PRO A 261 17.78 -31.04 -4.96
CA PRO A 261 18.37 -29.81 -4.42
C PRO A 261 18.73 -28.80 -5.52
N ALA A 262 19.09 -29.28 -6.69
CA ALA A 262 19.49 -28.43 -7.81
C ALA A 262 18.30 -27.78 -8.56
N ILE A 263 17.10 -28.40 -8.46
CA ILE A 263 15.85 -27.83 -9.01
C ILE A 263 14.99 -27.19 -7.91
N ALA A 264 15.41 -27.26 -6.64
CA ALA A 264 14.66 -26.71 -5.50
C ALA A 264 14.31 -25.24 -5.68
N ALA A 265 15.21 -24.54 -6.30
CA ALA A 265 15.05 -23.14 -6.61
C ALA A 265 13.93 -22.91 -7.65
N ASP A 266 13.86 -23.70 -8.72
CA ASP A 266 12.78 -23.64 -9.73
C ASP A 266 11.44 -24.05 -9.10
N LEU A 267 11.43 -25.03 -8.17
CA LEU A 267 10.26 -25.40 -7.39
C LEU A 267 9.73 -24.18 -6.59
N LEU A 268 10.62 -23.49 -5.86
CA LEU A 268 10.25 -22.31 -5.08
C LEU A 268 9.74 -21.18 -5.99
N ALA A 269 10.32 -21.02 -7.17
CA ALA A 269 9.85 -20.04 -8.16
C ALA A 269 8.41 -20.34 -8.60
N VAL A 270 8.09 -21.58 -8.94
CA VAL A 270 6.71 -21.99 -9.28
C VAL A 270 5.74 -21.69 -8.15
N MET A 271 6.12 -22.04 -6.91
CA MET A 271 5.30 -21.80 -5.72
C MET A 271 5.03 -20.31 -5.50
N PHE A 272 6.06 -19.49 -5.59
CA PHE A 272 5.96 -18.03 -5.45
C PHE A 272 5.09 -17.43 -6.55
N VAL A 273 5.33 -17.82 -7.78
CA VAL A 273 4.60 -17.32 -8.95
C VAL A 273 3.12 -17.67 -8.86
N THR A 274 2.81 -18.92 -8.58
CA THR A 274 1.42 -19.38 -8.47
C THR A 274 0.68 -18.60 -7.38
N THR A 275 1.31 -18.41 -6.24
CA THR A 275 0.73 -17.66 -5.12
C THR A 275 0.47 -16.20 -5.50
N THR A 276 1.46 -15.55 -6.11
CA THR A 276 1.34 -14.14 -6.54
C THR A 276 0.30 -13.98 -7.66
N THR A 277 0.31 -14.86 -8.67
CA THR A 277 -0.65 -14.83 -9.77
C THR A 277 -2.08 -15.07 -9.26
N PHE A 278 -2.28 -16.00 -8.33
CA PHE A 278 -3.58 -16.22 -7.71
C PHE A 278 -4.12 -14.94 -7.04
N LEU A 279 -3.31 -14.25 -6.28
CA LEU A 279 -3.74 -13.03 -5.58
C LEU A 279 -4.06 -11.89 -6.55
N LEU A 280 -3.21 -11.70 -7.56
CA LEU A 280 -3.44 -10.69 -8.59
C LEU A 280 -4.72 -10.99 -9.38
N ASN A 281 -4.91 -12.24 -9.78
CA ASN A 281 -6.10 -12.65 -10.52
C ASN A 281 -7.35 -12.52 -9.66
N THR A 282 -7.32 -12.94 -8.39
CA THR A 282 -8.46 -12.83 -7.47
C THR A 282 -8.83 -11.36 -7.25
N THR A 283 -7.86 -10.51 -6.93
CA THR A 283 -8.10 -9.06 -6.78
C THR A 283 -8.60 -8.42 -8.10
N GLY A 284 -8.06 -8.85 -9.24
CA GLY A 284 -8.53 -8.39 -10.54
C GLY A 284 -9.98 -8.79 -10.84
N ILE A 285 -10.39 -10.01 -10.43
CA ILE A 285 -11.77 -10.48 -10.56
C ILE A 285 -12.70 -9.67 -9.65
N GLU A 286 -12.33 -9.45 -8.38
CA GLU A 286 -13.08 -8.63 -7.43
C GLU A 286 -13.40 -7.25 -8.02
N ILE A 287 -12.38 -6.55 -8.52
CA ILE A 287 -12.51 -5.21 -9.11
C ILE A 287 -13.40 -5.23 -10.36
N ALA A 288 -13.18 -6.20 -11.25
CA ALA A 288 -13.87 -6.27 -12.53
C ALA A 288 -15.33 -6.69 -12.42
N THR A 289 -15.68 -7.48 -11.40
CA THR A 289 -17.03 -8.06 -11.22
C THR A 289 -17.80 -7.46 -10.06
N HIS A 290 -17.18 -6.54 -9.30
CA HIS A 290 -17.74 -5.93 -8.08
C HIS A 290 -18.24 -6.98 -7.08
N SER A 291 -17.48 -8.08 -6.93
CA SER A 291 -17.78 -9.17 -6.00
C SER A 291 -16.63 -9.35 -5.02
N GLU A 292 -16.95 -9.69 -3.77
CA GLU A 292 -15.96 -9.95 -2.73
C GLU A 292 -15.53 -11.42 -2.76
N ALA A 293 -14.22 -11.66 -2.63
CA ALA A 293 -13.64 -12.98 -2.51
C ALA A 293 -13.14 -13.24 -1.09
N ASP A 294 -13.40 -14.42 -0.57
CA ASP A 294 -12.71 -14.93 0.62
C ASP A 294 -11.37 -15.53 0.19
N VAL A 295 -10.33 -14.69 0.21
CA VAL A 295 -8.98 -15.03 -0.26
C VAL A 295 -8.41 -16.24 0.50
N ASP A 296 -8.61 -16.32 1.83
CA ASP A 296 -8.08 -17.41 2.63
C ASP A 296 -8.79 -18.74 2.35
N ARG A 297 -10.10 -18.68 2.09
CA ARG A 297 -10.87 -19.85 1.63
C ARG A 297 -10.41 -20.28 0.25
N ASP A 298 -10.25 -19.36 -0.68
CA ASP A 298 -9.89 -19.67 -2.06
C ASP A 298 -8.44 -20.17 -2.19
N LEU A 299 -7.51 -19.73 -1.30
CA LEU A 299 -6.18 -20.32 -1.15
C LEU A 299 -6.25 -21.80 -0.77
N LYS A 300 -7.10 -22.17 0.21
CA LYS A 300 -7.30 -23.58 0.62
C LYS A 300 -7.88 -24.40 -0.51
N VAL A 301 -8.87 -23.83 -1.22
CA VAL A 301 -9.55 -24.52 -2.33
C VAL A 301 -8.58 -24.74 -3.49
N LEU A 302 -7.81 -23.73 -3.88
CA LEU A 302 -6.81 -23.85 -4.93
C LEU A 302 -5.66 -24.77 -4.52
N GLY A 303 -5.27 -24.71 -3.23
CA GLY A 303 -4.30 -25.64 -2.66
C GLY A 303 -4.75 -27.09 -2.78
N LEU A 304 -5.99 -27.39 -2.39
CA LEU A 304 -6.58 -28.74 -2.54
C LEU A 304 -6.65 -29.15 -4.03
N ALA A 305 -7.04 -28.23 -4.91
CA ALA A 305 -7.08 -28.47 -6.35
C ALA A 305 -5.71 -28.87 -6.91
N ASN A 306 -4.66 -28.17 -6.51
CA ASN A 306 -3.29 -28.49 -6.93
C ASN A 306 -2.75 -29.77 -6.29
N MET A 307 -3.06 -30.07 -5.04
CA MET A 307 -2.70 -31.34 -4.41
C MET A 307 -3.32 -32.52 -5.17
N LEU A 308 -4.61 -32.45 -5.49
CA LEU A 308 -5.30 -33.49 -6.25
C LEU A 308 -4.77 -33.60 -7.70
N SER A 309 -4.56 -32.47 -8.38
CA SER A 309 -3.95 -32.46 -9.72
C SER A 309 -2.56 -33.11 -9.70
N GLY A 310 -1.70 -32.71 -8.77
CA GLY A 310 -0.37 -33.28 -8.62
C GLY A 310 -0.38 -34.75 -8.29
N ALA A 311 -1.28 -35.22 -7.43
CA ALA A 311 -1.44 -36.65 -7.11
C ALA A 311 -1.88 -37.49 -8.33
N LEU A 312 -2.64 -36.91 -9.25
CA LEU A 312 -3.10 -37.58 -10.47
C LEU A 312 -2.15 -37.36 -11.67
N GLY A 313 -1.03 -36.68 -11.51
CA GLY A 313 -0.06 -36.47 -12.58
C GLY A 313 -0.28 -35.18 -13.39
N GLY A 314 -1.12 -34.29 -12.93
CA GLY A 314 -1.32 -32.97 -13.51
C GLY A 314 -0.25 -31.96 -13.13
N TYR A 315 -0.34 -30.74 -13.68
CA TYR A 315 0.52 -29.64 -13.29
C TYR A 315 -0.29 -28.47 -12.71
N VAL A 316 0.41 -27.40 -12.29
CA VAL A 316 -0.14 -26.31 -11.50
C VAL A 316 -1.30 -25.61 -12.21
N SER A 317 -2.42 -25.52 -11.49
CA SER A 317 -3.61 -24.73 -11.86
C SER A 317 -3.66 -23.45 -11.04
N CYS A 318 -4.20 -22.40 -11.65
CA CYS A 318 -4.47 -21.12 -10.99
C CYS A 318 -5.86 -20.61 -11.36
N THR A 319 -6.46 -19.76 -10.52
CA THR A 319 -7.71 -19.05 -10.85
C THR A 319 -7.40 -18.04 -11.97
N SER A 320 -8.15 -18.09 -13.06
CA SER A 320 -7.89 -17.29 -14.26
C SER A 320 -8.77 -16.03 -14.28
N LEU A 321 -8.13 -14.85 -14.29
CA LEU A 321 -8.80 -13.57 -14.41
C LEU A 321 -9.63 -13.48 -15.71
N SER A 322 -8.99 -13.73 -16.86
CA SER A 322 -9.63 -13.55 -18.16
C SER A 322 -10.80 -14.50 -18.40
N ARG A 323 -10.65 -15.77 -18.02
CA ARG A 323 -11.71 -16.78 -18.17
C ARG A 323 -12.88 -16.53 -17.23
N SER A 324 -12.62 -16.12 -15.99
CA SER A 324 -13.67 -15.81 -15.00
C SER A 324 -14.47 -14.56 -15.43
N ILE A 325 -13.80 -13.51 -15.90
CA ILE A 325 -14.48 -12.32 -16.46
C ILE A 325 -15.27 -12.70 -17.73
N LEU A 326 -14.72 -13.53 -18.61
CA LEU A 326 -15.39 -13.99 -19.82
C LEU A 326 -16.71 -14.68 -19.48
N VAL A 327 -16.68 -15.65 -18.60
CA VAL A 327 -17.86 -16.39 -18.15
C VAL A 327 -18.89 -15.45 -17.52
N ARG A 328 -18.45 -14.53 -16.67
CA ARG A 328 -19.31 -13.52 -16.03
C ARG A 328 -19.94 -12.57 -17.06
N SER A 329 -19.15 -12.08 -18.04
CA SER A 329 -19.63 -11.18 -19.09
C SER A 329 -20.58 -11.87 -20.08
N ALA A 330 -20.47 -13.19 -20.23
CA ALA A 330 -21.41 -14.01 -21.01
C ALA A 330 -22.73 -14.31 -20.24
N GLY A 331 -22.89 -13.75 -19.03
CA GLY A 331 -24.12 -13.83 -18.26
C GLY A 331 -24.17 -14.95 -17.22
N ALA A 332 -23.09 -15.64 -16.96
CA ALA A 332 -23.05 -16.69 -15.96
C ALA A 332 -23.18 -16.14 -14.53
N THR A 333 -23.96 -16.84 -13.73
CA THR A 333 -24.26 -16.49 -12.35
C THR A 333 -23.98 -17.62 -11.35
N SER A 334 -23.89 -18.86 -11.83
CA SER A 334 -23.76 -20.03 -10.98
C SER A 334 -22.50 -20.86 -11.26
N ARG A 335 -22.27 -21.88 -10.45
CA ARG A 335 -21.17 -22.84 -10.56
C ARG A 335 -21.23 -23.73 -11.80
N LEU A 336 -22.37 -23.75 -12.52
CA LEU A 336 -22.57 -24.59 -13.70
C LEU A 336 -21.62 -24.17 -14.85
N ALA A 337 -21.37 -22.87 -15.01
CA ALA A 337 -20.49 -22.40 -16.08
C ALA A 337 -19.03 -22.88 -15.92
N PRO A 338 -18.34 -22.67 -14.78
CA PRO A 338 -16.99 -23.22 -14.61
C PRO A 338 -16.96 -24.75 -14.54
N LEU A 339 -18.02 -25.42 -14.05
CA LEU A 339 -18.14 -26.88 -14.11
C LEU A 339 -18.23 -27.36 -15.55
N THR A 340 -18.93 -26.66 -16.43
CA THR A 340 -18.99 -26.99 -17.87
C THR A 340 -17.60 -26.91 -18.49
N VAL A 341 -16.79 -25.89 -18.14
CA VAL A 341 -15.40 -25.78 -18.61
C VAL A 341 -14.57 -26.98 -18.16
N ALA A 342 -14.70 -27.37 -16.89
CA ALA A 342 -13.98 -28.51 -16.34
C ALA A 342 -14.44 -29.84 -16.98
N ALA A 343 -15.76 -30.01 -17.20
CA ALA A 343 -16.31 -31.19 -17.86
C ALA A 343 -15.85 -31.32 -19.31
N VAL A 344 -15.81 -30.23 -20.06
CA VAL A 344 -15.29 -30.22 -21.45
C VAL A 344 -13.80 -30.58 -21.47
N ALA A 345 -13.00 -30.01 -20.54
CA ALA A 345 -11.59 -30.39 -20.38
C ALA A 345 -11.42 -31.88 -20.07
N GLY A 346 -12.27 -32.43 -19.20
CA GLY A 346 -12.31 -33.87 -18.90
C GLY A 346 -12.70 -34.73 -20.12
N ALA A 347 -13.64 -34.27 -20.92
CA ALA A 347 -14.02 -34.96 -22.15
C ALA A 347 -12.86 -35.03 -23.17
N PHE A 348 -12.08 -33.93 -23.29
CA PHE A 348 -10.88 -33.92 -24.14
C PHE A 348 -9.75 -34.82 -23.60
N LEU A 349 -9.73 -35.12 -22.32
CA LEU A 349 -8.77 -36.06 -21.73
C LEU A 349 -9.02 -37.51 -22.19
N VAL A 350 -10.29 -37.85 -22.47
CA VAL A 350 -10.71 -39.17 -22.93
C VAL A 350 -10.73 -39.27 -24.46
N ALA A 351 -10.77 -38.12 -25.14
CA ALA A 351 -10.72 -38.05 -26.60
C ALA A 351 -9.35 -38.46 -27.15
N ASP A 352 -9.32 -38.95 -28.38
CA ASP A 352 -8.06 -39.31 -29.04
C ASP A 352 -7.19 -38.06 -29.25
N PRO A 353 -5.96 -38.00 -28.65
CA PRO A 353 -5.06 -36.86 -28.80
C PRO A 353 -4.69 -36.57 -30.24
N THR A 354 -4.76 -37.53 -31.15
CA THR A 354 -4.45 -37.34 -32.59
C THR A 354 -5.36 -36.31 -33.25
N LEU A 355 -6.59 -36.15 -32.76
CA LEU A 355 -7.51 -35.10 -33.23
C LEU A 355 -6.91 -33.69 -33.04
N LEU A 356 -6.07 -33.48 -32.03
CA LEU A 356 -5.43 -32.20 -31.78
C LEU A 356 -4.24 -31.94 -32.74
N GLY A 357 -3.76 -32.97 -33.43
CA GLY A 357 -2.77 -32.87 -34.53
C GLY A 357 -3.29 -32.09 -35.75
N TYR A 358 -4.61 -31.85 -35.84
CA TYR A 358 -5.19 -30.98 -36.84
C TYR A 358 -5.06 -29.49 -36.53
N VAL A 359 -4.62 -29.12 -35.31
CA VAL A 359 -4.47 -27.72 -34.94
C VAL A 359 -3.15 -27.14 -35.43
N PRO A 360 -3.18 -26.03 -36.22
CA PRO A 360 -1.95 -25.44 -36.76
C PRO A 360 -1.08 -24.83 -35.65
N LYS A 361 0.26 -25.04 -35.71
CA LYS A 361 1.22 -24.50 -34.74
C LYS A 361 1.15 -22.99 -34.63
N TYR A 362 0.95 -22.26 -35.71
CA TYR A 362 0.90 -20.82 -35.75
C TYR A 362 -0.34 -20.22 -35.03
N VAL A 363 -1.46 -20.96 -34.95
CA VAL A 363 -2.65 -20.52 -34.22
C VAL A 363 -2.36 -20.50 -32.74
N LEU A 364 -1.74 -21.56 -32.19
CA LEU A 364 -1.35 -21.64 -30.80
C LEU A 364 -0.21 -20.67 -30.47
N GLY A 365 0.80 -20.60 -31.35
CA GLY A 365 1.88 -19.64 -31.24
C GLY A 365 1.40 -18.19 -31.31
N GLY A 366 0.44 -17.90 -32.18
CA GLY A 366 -0.19 -16.55 -32.25
C GLY A 366 -0.93 -16.16 -30.98
N LEU A 367 -1.60 -17.12 -30.35
CA LEU A 367 -2.20 -16.91 -29.02
C LEU A 367 -1.13 -16.62 -27.94
N LEU A 368 -0.04 -17.39 -27.93
CA LEU A 368 1.09 -17.16 -27.01
C LEU A 368 1.76 -15.80 -27.26
N LEU A 369 1.96 -15.41 -28.53
CA LEU A 369 2.46 -14.09 -28.90
C LEU A 369 1.56 -12.97 -28.38
N TYR A 370 0.25 -13.10 -28.55
CA TYR A 370 -0.73 -12.14 -28.04
C TYR A 370 -0.64 -12.01 -26.50
N LEU A 371 -0.65 -13.13 -25.78
CA LEU A 371 -0.59 -13.13 -24.31
C LEU A 371 0.74 -12.57 -23.80
N GLY A 372 1.86 -12.96 -24.42
CA GLY A 372 3.19 -12.45 -24.08
C GLY A 372 3.31 -10.95 -24.35
N ALA A 373 2.85 -10.50 -25.51
CA ALA A 373 2.84 -9.07 -25.86
C ALA A 373 1.96 -8.24 -24.91
N ASP A 374 0.81 -8.76 -24.50
CA ASP A 374 -0.08 -8.09 -23.54
C ASP A 374 0.60 -7.93 -22.17
N LEU A 375 1.27 -8.96 -21.66
CA LEU A 375 2.05 -8.90 -20.42
C LEU A 375 3.19 -7.88 -20.54
N VAL A 376 4.00 -7.92 -21.60
CA VAL A 376 5.08 -6.96 -21.83
C VAL A 376 4.54 -5.54 -21.91
N TYR A 377 3.46 -5.32 -22.66
CA TYR A 377 2.87 -4.00 -22.79
C TYR A 377 2.37 -3.44 -21.45
N HIS A 378 1.61 -4.25 -20.70
CA HIS A 378 1.03 -3.80 -19.44
C HIS A 378 2.08 -3.57 -18.33
N TRP A 379 3.04 -4.49 -18.20
CA TRP A 379 3.98 -4.49 -17.10
C TRP A 379 5.30 -3.76 -17.38
N LEU A 380 5.85 -3.82 -18.61
CA LEU A 380 7.07 -3.09 -18.96
C LEU A 380 6.77 -1.73 -19.58
N ILE A 381 5.93 -1.66 -20.62
CA ILE A 381 5.75 -0.41 -21.38
C ILE A 381 4.84 0.59 -20.62
N ARG A 382 3.64 0.16 -20.23
CA ARG A 382 2.68 1.05 -19.58
C ARG A 382 3.14 1.51 -18.19
N SER A 383 3.88 0.69 -17.46
CA SER A 383 4.41 1.01 -16.14
C SER A 383 5.44 2.15 -16.16
N SER A 384 6.12 2.40 -17.29
CA SER A 384 7.04 3.53 -17.44
C SER A 384 6.40 4.90 -17.20
N ARG A 385 5.08 5.00 -17.43
CA ARG A 385 4.30 6.25 -17.24
C ARG A 385 3.65 6.37 -15.86
N ARG A 386 3.73 5.33 -15.02
CA ARG A 386 3.02 5.26 -13.74
C ARG A 386 3.93 5.19 -12.54
N LEU A 387 5.14 4.69 -12.71
CA LEU A 387 6.12 4.47 -11.66
C LEU A 387 7.11 5.63 -11.59
N LEU A 388 7.65 5.85 -10.41
CA LEU A 388 8.80 6.72 -10.23
C LEU A 388 10.01 6.14 -10.99
N PRO A 389 10.93 6.98 -11.50
CA PRO A 389 12.06 6.51 -12.31
C PRO A 389 12.88 5.38 -11.66
N LEU A 390 13.11 5.47 -10.34
CA LEU A 390 13.85 4.45 -9.60
C LEU A 390 13.08 3.12 -9.49
N GLU A 391 11.77 3.18 -9.28
CA GLU A 391 10.92 1.99 -9.23
C GLU A 391 10.84 1.31 -10.59
N TYR A 392 10.73 2.11 -11.66
CA TYR A 392 10.72 1.58 -13.03
C TYR A 392 12.07 0.98 -13.42
N LEU A 393 13.17 1.60 -13.04
CA LEU A 393 14.51 1.04 -13.25
C LEU A 393 14.69 -0.29 -12.52
N SER A 394 14.20 -0.37 -11.27
CA SER A 394 14.19 -1.61 -10.49
C SER A 394 13.39 -2.70 -11.17
N LEU A 395 12.19 -2.37 -11.70
CA LEU A 395 11.34 -3.30 -12.44
C LEU A 395 12.05 -3.85 -13.69
N LEU A 396 12.69 -2.98 -14.48
CA LEU A 396 13.46 -3.39 -15.66
C LEU A 396 14.65 -4.26 -15.28
N ALA A 397 15.39 -3.89 -14.24
CA ALA A 397 16.54 -4.67 -13.75
C ALA A 397 16.11 -6.07 -13.33
N ILE A 398 14.99 -6.20 -12.61
CA ILE A 398 14.42 -7.49 -12.20
C ILE A 398 13.99 -8.31 -13.42
N ALA A 399 13.32 -7.70 -14.39
CA ALA A 399 12.90 -8.39 -15.62
C ALA A 399 14.10 -8.89 -16.41
N MET A 400 15.12 -8.05 -16.59
CA MET A 400 16.36 -8.43 -17.27
C MET A 400 17.10 -9.55 -16.55
N LEU A 401 17.18 -9.48 -15.22
CA LEU A 401 17.82 -10.49 -14.40
C LEU A 401 17.12 -11.85 -14.51
N ILE A 402 15.78 -11.87 -14.51
CA ILE A 402 15.00 -13.10 -14.71
C ILE A 402 15.27 -13.70 -16.08
N VAL A 403 15.29 -12.88 -17.12
CA VAL A 403 15.53 -13.36 -18.52
C VAL A 403 16.94 -13.90 -18.70
N TYR A 404 17.94 -13.29 -18.04
CA TYR A 404 19.36 -13.66 -18.22
C TYR A 404 19.82 -14.77 -17.27
N SER A 405 19.49 -14.66 -15.98
CA SER A 405 19.98 -15.56 -14.91
C SER A 405 18.95 -16.59 -14.46
N GLY A 406 17.76 -16.59 -15.07
CA GLY A 406 16.66 -17.47 -14.70
C GLY A 406 15.77 -16.92 -13.57
N PHE A 407 14.63 -17.59 -13.39
CA PHE A 407 13.58 -17.13 -12.48
C PHE A 407 14.04 -16.98 -11.03
N VAL A 408 14.80 -17.92 -10.54
CA VAL A 408 15.16 -18.01 -9.12
C VAL A 408 16.08 -16.89 -8.70
N ALA A 409 17.19 -16.75 -9.42
CA ALA A 409 18.14 -15.68 -9.16
C ALA A 409 17.46 -14.32 -9.32
N GLY A 410 16.64 -14.18 -10.37
CA GLY A 410 15.89 -12.95 -10.65
C GLY A 410 14.90 -12.59 -9.56
N VAL A 411 14.14 -13.54 -9.04
CA VAL A 411 13.16 -13.31 -7.99
C VAL A 411 13.84 -13.00 -6.66
N LEU A 412 14.84 -13.78 -6.25
CA LEU A 412 15.56 -13.55 -4.98
C LEU A 412 16.24 -12.17 -4.96
N ILE A 413 17.01 -11.85 -5.99
CA ILE A 413 17.65 -10.54 -6.11
C ILE A 413 16.60 -9.45 -6.30
N GLY A 414 15.53 -9.74 -7.03
CA GLY A 414 14.39 -8.85 -7.22
C GLY A 414 13.72 -8.45 -5.92
N VAL A 415 13.51 -9.38 -5.01
CA VAL A 415 12.98 -9.10 -3.66
C VAL A 415 13.93 -8.17 -2.91
N VAL A 416 15.24 -8.44 -2.94
CA VAL A 416 16.24 -7.57 -2.30
C VAL A 416 16.21 -6.15 -2.90
N ILE A 417 16.22 -6.03 -4.23
CA ILE A 417 16.11 -4.73 -4.93
C ILE A 417 14.79 -4.04 -4.57
N GLY A 418 13.68 -4.77 -4.58
CA GLY A 418 12.36 -4.24 -4.24
C GLY A 418 12.28 -3.73 -2.81
N CYS A 419 12.80 -4.49 -1.84
CA CYS A 419 12.87 -4.07 -0.44
C CYS A 419 13.79 -2.85 -0.26
N ALA A 420 14.95 -2.83 -0.91
CA ALA A 420 15.87 -1.69 -0.87
C ALA A 420 15.23 -0.43 -1.48
N THR A 421 14.57 -0.55 -2.64
CA THR A 421 13.87 0.55 -3.30
C THR A 421 12.72 1.06 -2.43
N PHE A 422 11.94 0.16 -1.84
CA PHE A 422 10.87 0.52 -0.91
C PHE A 422 11.41 1.27 0.30
N ALA A 423 12.46 0.74 0.95
CA ALA A 423 13.11 1.38 2.09
C ALA A 423 13.63 2.79 1.73
N PHE A 424 14.25 2.93 0.55
CA PHE A 424 14.72 4.22 0.05
C PHE A 424 13.57 5.19 -0.26
N SER A 425 12.50 4.73 -0.89
CA SER A 425 11.32 5.56 -1.18
C SER A 425 10.60 5.97 0.10
N ALA A 426 10.42 5.04 1.04
CA ALA A 426 9.84 5.31 2.33
C ALA A 426 10.68 6.30 3.15
N SER A 427 12.03 6.23 3.04
CA SER A 427 12.91 7.19 3.72
C SER A 427 12.73 8.62 3.26
N ARG A 428 12.11 8.88 2.10
CA ARG A 428 11.80 10.23 1.57
C ARG A 428 10.55 10.86 2.18
N VAL A 429 9.73 10.10 2.90
CA VAL A 429 8.57 10.66 3.62
C VAL A 429 9.08 11.58 4.72
N ALA A 430 8.58 12.81 4.76
CA ALA A 430 9.00 13.79 5.77
C ALA A 430 8.52 13.37 7.16
N ALA A 431 9.46 13.22 8.09
CA ALA A 431 9.14 12.98 9.51
C ALA A 431 8.53 14.23 10.18
N ILE A 432 8.89 15.41 9.68
CA ILE A 432 8.42 16.70 10.17
C ILE A 432 7.25 17.14 9.31
N LYS A 433 6.11 17.42 9.94
CA LYS A 433 4.94 18.01 9.29
C LYS A 433 5.12 19.53 9.17
N PHE A 434 5.41 20.19 10.29
CA PHE A 434 5.75 21.60 10.37
C PHE A 434 6.67 21.87 11.56
N THR A 435 7.38 22.99 11.47
CA THR A 435 8.20 23.54 12.54
C THR A 435 7.58 24.82 13.05
N PHE A 436 7.86 25.20 14.28
CA PHE A 436 7.44 26.45 14.89
C PHE A 436 8.48 26.91 15.91
N ASP A 437 8.50 28.19 16.20
CA ASP A 437 9.24 28.75 17.32
C ASP A 437 8.29 29.45 18.32
N GLY A 438 8.79 29.83 19.48
CA GLY A 438 7.99 30.49 20.50
C GLY A 438 7.58 31.93 20.15
N LEU A 439 8.00 32.49 19.01
CA LEU A 439 7.48 33.77 18.47
C LEU A 439 6.21 33.53 17.66
N GLU A 440 6.22 32.49 16.81
CA GLU A 440 5.10 32.16 15.93
C GLU A 440 3.97 31.44 16.69
N TYR A 441 4.30 30.56 17.61
CA TYR A 441 3.34 29.72 18.32
C TYR A 441 3.61 29.70 19.82
N ARG A 442 2.64 30.16 20.62
CA ARG A 442 2.71 30.29 22.08
C ARG A 442 1.63 29.47 22.75
N SER A 443 1.75 29.34 24.08
CA SER A 443 0.70 28.73 24.90
C SER A 443 -0.60 29.55 24.91
N SER A 444 -1.69 28.91 25.28
CA SER A 444 -2.99 29.58 25.46
C SER A 444 -3.05 30.39 26.78
N LEU A 445 -1.97 30.52 27.52
CA LEU A 445 -1.87 31.36 28.70
C LEU A 445 -1.67 32.81 28.25
N ASP A 446 -2.67 33.65 28.52
CA ASP A 446 -2.59 35.10 28.35
C ASP A 446 -1.69 35.67 29.46
N ARG A 447 -0.72 36.44 29.09
CA ARG A 447 0.32 37.02 29.99
C ARG A 447 0.26 38.54 29.95
N GLY A 448 0.76 39.14 31.03
CA GLY A 448 0.86 40.58 31.08
C GLY A 448 1.85 41.18 30.06
N PRO A 449 1.75 42.48 29.77
CA PRO A 449 2.57 43.13 28.74
C PRO A 449 4.07 42.94 28.90
N TYR A 450 4.55 42.95 30.14
CA TYR A 450 5.98 42.76 30.45
C TYR A 450 6.46 41.33 30.14
N GLU A 451 5.68 40.32 30.52
CA GLU A 451 6.00 38.91 30.17
C GLU A 451 5.95 38.67 28.66
N LEU A 452 4.98 39.31 27.97
CA LEU A 452 4.87 39.25 26.53
C LEU A 452 6.06 39.90 25.81
N SER A 453 6.62 41.00 26.35
CA SER A 453 7.82 41.62 25.77
C SER A 453 9.05 40.71 25.94
N LEU A 454 9.22 40.07 27.10
CA LEU A 454 10.29 39.10 27.34
C LEU A 454 10.21 37.92 26.34
N LEU A 455 9.00 37.41 26.13
CA LEU A 455 8.78 36.32 25.17
C LEU A 455 8.93 36.79 23.71
N ALA A 456 8.65 38.03 23.39
CA ALA A 456 8.88 38.60 22.05
C ALA A 456 10.39 38.70 21.75
N GLU A 457 11.21 38.97 22.74
CA GLU A 457 12.68 39.03 22.59
C GLU A 457 13.32 37.62 22.60
N ASN A 458 12.84 36.71 23.45
CA ASN A 458 13.49 35.45 23.78
C ASN A 458 12.75 34.21 23.21
N GLY A 459 11.61 34.34 22.56
CA GLY A 459 10.79 33.23 22.13
C GLY A 459 11.48 32.25 21.15
N ARG A 460 12.49 32.69 20.41
CA ARG A 460 13.32 31.83 19.55
C ARG A 460 14.13 30.79 20.31
N GLN A 461 14.25 30.91 21.61
CA GLN A 461 14.88 29.90 22.48
C GLN A 461 14.02 28.63 22.59
N ILE A 462 12.73 28.69 22.15
CA ILE A 462 11.85 27.52 22.01
C ILE A 462 11.77 27.15 20.55
N GLN A 463 12.18 25.94 20.20
CA GLN A 463 12.07 25.37 18.85
C GLN A 463 11.17 24.14 18.92
N GLY A 464 10.17 24.05 18.05
CA GLY A 464 9.21 22.96 18.05
C GLY A 464 9.08 22.29 16.68
N MET A 465 8.85 20.99 16.71
CA MET A 465 8.67 20.15 15.52
C MET A 465 7.48 19.22 15.71
N ALA A 466 6.45 19.38 14.91
CA ALA A 466 5.35 18.43 14.82
C ALA A 466 5.76 17.26 13.93
N LEU A 467 5.83 16.06 14.52
CA LEU A 467 6.25 14.84 13.82
C LEU A 467 5.03 14.09 13.26
N GLN A 468 5.25 13.31 12.21
CA GLN A 468 4.19 12.53 11.56
C GLN A 468 4.68 11.18 11.04
N SER A 469 3.72 10.30 10.75
CA SER A 469 3.96 8.99 10.15
C SER A 469 4.72 8.01 11.05
N TYR A 470 5.19 6.91 10.48
CA TYR A 470 6.05 5.96 11.17
C TYR A 470 7.50 6.42 11.11
N LEU A 471 8.15 6.52 12.25
CA LEU A 471 9.55 6.94 12.34
C LEU A 471 10.47 5.72 12.24
N PHE A 472 11.33 5.70 11.24
CA PHE A 472 12.32 4.65 11.02
C PHE A 472 13.66 5.26 10.61
N PHE A 473 14.70 4.44 10.47
CA PHE A 473 16.07 4.91 10.30
C PHE A 473 16.22 6.06 9.29
N GLY A 474 15.57 5.98 8.13
CA GLY A 474 15.72 6.99 7.06
C GLY A 474 15.04 8.32 7.38
N SER A 475 13.83 8.29 7.96
CA SER A 475 13.10 9.49 8.36
C SER A 475 13.69 10.13 9.62
N ALA A 476 14.14 9.31 10.58
CA ALA A 476 14.73 9.77 11.82
C ALA A 476 16.13 10.37 11.65
N ASN A 477 16.94 9.82 10.73
CA ASN A 477 18.24 10.44 10.41
C ASN A 477 18.08 11.84 9.81
N ARG A 478 17.06 12.04 8.95
CA ARG A 478 16.77 13.39 8.42
C ARG A 478 16.25 14.33 9.48
N LEU A 479 15.48 13.82 10.45
CA LEU A 479 15.07 14.59 11.60
C LEU A 479 16.30 15.03 12.40
N TYR A 480 17.24 14.12 12.65
CA TYR A 480 18.51 14.45 13.32
C TYR A 480 19.29 15.55 12.60
N GLU A 481 19.48 15.43 11.27
CA GLU A 481 20.16 16.46 10.48
C GLU A 481 19.42 17.82 10.52
N HIS A 482 18.10 17.80 10.49
CA HIS A 482 17.29 19.01 10.61
C HIS A 482 17.47 19.66 11.99
N VAL A 483 17.41 18.87 13.08
CA VAL A 483 17.65 19.36 14.44
C VAL A 483 19.05 19.96 14.56
N LYS A 484 20.07 19.27 14.06
CA LYS A 484 21.44 19.77 14.06
C LYS A 484 21.58 21.12 13.35
N THR A 485 20.93 21.25 12.20
CA THR A 485 20.92 22.53 11.44
C THR A 485 20.18 23.62 12.22
N THR A 486 19.05 23.28 12.86
CA THR A 486 18.27 24.21 13.69
C THR A 486 19.07 24.71 14.89
N LEU A 487 19.72 23.79 15.62
CA LEU A 487 20.56 24.15 16.77
C LEU A 487 21.78 25.00 16.36
N ALA A 488 22.38 24.71 15.21
CA ALA A 488 23.47 25.54 14.67
C ALA A 488 23.01 26.96 14.28
N ALA A 489 21.79 27.09 13.76
CA ALA A 489 21.19 28.37 13.39
C ALA A 489 20.68 29.17 14.60
N GLN A 490 20.35 28.48 15.71
CA GLN A 490 19.83 29.07 16.93
C GLN A 490 20.65 28.57 18.15
N PRO A 491 21.85 29.15 18.39
CA PRO A 491 22.74 28.70 19.47
C PRO A 491 22.14 28.90 20.87
N ASP A 492 21.21 29.86 20.98
CA ASP A 492 20.52 30.16 22.24
C ASP A 492 19.30 29.29 22.50
N CYS A 493 19.08 28.26 21.68
CA CYS A 493 17.96 27.33 21.87
C CYS A 493 18.05 26.62 23.21
N ARG A 494 17.00 26.76 24.04
CA ARG A 494 16.89 26.17 25.38
C ARG A 494 15.92 25.00 25.45
N PHE A 495 14.91 25.02 24.57
CA PHE A 495 13.87 24.00 24.58
C PHE A 495 13.64 23.50 23.15
N LEU A 496 13.73 22.19 22.99
CA LEU A 496 13.44 21.48 21.74
C LEU A 496 12.21 20.59 21.94
N ILE A 497 11.08 21.00 21.37
CA ILE A 497 9.78 20.34 21.54
C ILE A 497 9.51 19.40 20.38
N PHE A 498 9.17 18.14 20.66
CA PHE A 498 8.71 17.16 19.68
C PHE A 498 7.27 16.76 19.97
N ASP A 499 6.35 17.06 19.05
CA ASP A 499 4.96 16.65 19.14
C ASP A 499 4.75 15.35 18.35
N PHE A 500 4.41 14.26 19.07
CA PHE A 500 4.21 12.91 18.53
C PHE A 500 2.74 12.60 18.19
N ARG A 501 1.84 13.57 18.23
CA ARG A 501 0.40 13.35 18.05
C ARG A 501 0.06 12.60 16.76
N LEU A 502 0.80 12.81 15.67
CA LEU A 502 0.59 12.18 14.36
C LEU A 502 1.59 11.06 14.05
N VAL A 503 2.39 10.65 15.04
CA VAL A 503 3.33 9.54 14.90
C VAL A 503 2.61 8.23 15.17
N THR A 504 2.69 7.30 14.21
CA THR A 504 2.01 6.00 14.28
C THR A 504 2.87 4.89 14.89
N GLY A 505 4.18 5.11 15.00
CA GLY A 505 5.12 4.17 15.62
C GLY A 505 6.58 4.57 15.38
N ILE A 506 7.50 3.83 16.01
CA ILE A 506 8.94 4.06 15.93
C ILE A 506 9.68 2.72 15.89
N ASP A 507 10.75 2.63 15.09
CA ASP A 507 11.65 1.46 15.11
C ASP A 507 12.87 1.67 16.01
N SER A 508 13.63 0.61 16.24
CA SER A 508 14.83 0.65 17.08
C SER A 508 15.94 1.56 16.52
N SER A 509 16.03 1.71 15.20
CA SER A 509 17.02 2.57 14.57
C SER A 509 16.67 4.04 14.73
N ALA A 510 15.38 4.38 14.69
CA ALA A 510 14.92 5.74 14.93
C ALA A 510 15.11 6.14 16.42
N THR A 511 14.92 5.21 17.37
CA THR A 511 15.24 5.51 18.78
C THR A 511 16.72 5.84 18.98
N HIS A 512 17.61 5.19 18.21
CA HIS A 512 19.05 5.56 18.23
C HIS A 512 19.30 6.97 17.66
N SER A 513 18.61 7.36 16.58
CA SER A 513 18.69 8.73 16.06
C SER A 513 18.20 9.76 17.08
N PHE A 514 17.18 9.45 17.89
CA PHE A 514 16.75 10.32 18.99
C PHE A 514 17.81 10.40 20.10
N ALA A 515 18.57 9.34 20.36
CA ALA A 515 19.70 9.42 21.29
C ALA A 515 20.77 10.40 20.79
N GLN A 516 21.06 10.41 19.48
CA GLN A 516 21.97 11.39 18.87
C GLN A 516 21.41 12.83 18.96
N ILE A 517 20.08 13.00 18.75
CA ILE A 517 19.39 14.29 18.94
C ILE A 517 19.58 14.77 20.38
N LYS A 518 19.43 13.87 21.36
CA LYS A 518 19.61 14.21 22.77
C LYS A 518 21.04 14.67 23.07
N GLU A 519 22.03 13.98 22.55
CA GLU A 519 23.43 14.35 22.70
C GLU A 519 23.71 15.72 22.09
N ALA A 520 23.22 15.99 20.88
CA ALA A 520 23.34 17.27 20.22
C ALA A 520 22.66 18.40 21.00
N ALA A 521 21.45 18.17 21.52
CA ALA A 521 20.70 19.14 22.33
C ALA A 521 21.43 19.43 23.67
N THR A 522 21.91 18.40 24.34
CA THR A 522 22.67 18.55 25.60
C THR A 522 23.96 19.32 25.38
N GLY A 523 24.67 19.09 24.27
CA GLY A 523 25.88 19.82 23.89
C GLY A 523 25.65 21.33 23.70
N CYS A 524 24.43 21.74 23.32
CA CYS A 524 24.01 23.16 23.21
C CYS A 524 23.29 23.68 24.47
N GLY A 525 23.15 22.87 25.54
CA GLY A 525 22.39 23.24 26.72
C GLY A 525 20.88 23.25 26.58
N ALA A 526 20.35 22.69 25.47
CA ALA A 526 18.92 22.61 25.18
C ALA A 526 18.28 21.39 25.88
N LYS A 527 17.09 21.60 26.49
CA LYS A 527 16.26 20.53 27.06
C LYS A 527 15.27 20.02 26.06
N ILE A 528 15.07 18.69 26.02
CA ILE A 528 14.10 18.05 25.16
C ILE A 528 12.76 17.93 25.87
N VAL A 529 11.70 18.28 25.14
CA VAL A 529 10.31 18.17 25.58
C VAL A 529 9.55 17.25 24.63
N LEU A 530 9.00 16.16 25.14
CA LEU A 530 8.19 15.20 24.39
C LEU A 530 6.72 15.41 24.68
N VAL A 531 5.91 15.50 23.64
CA VAL A 531 4.49 15.80 23.74
C VAL A 531 3.68 14.71 23.05
N HIS A 532 2.52 14.36 23.61
CA HIS A 532 1.59 13.35 23.07
C HIS A 532 2.22 11.98 22.86
N LEU A 533 3.04 11.50 23.78
CA LEU A 533 3.58 10.14 23.70
C LEU A 533 2.47 9.11 23.93
N THR A 534 2.34 8.17 22.97
CA THR A 534 1.53 6.97 23.20
C THR A 534 2.25 5.98 24.09
N PRO A 535 1.53 5.06 24.79
CA PRO A 535 2.17 4.06 25.64
C PRO A 535 3.19 3.17 24.91
N GLU A 536 2.99 2.95 23.59
CA GLU A 536 3.93 2.20 22.75
C GLU A 536 5.23 2.99 22.53
N LEU A 537 5.13 4.27 22.18
CA LEU A 537 6.28 5.15 21.97
C LEU A 537 7.05 5.35 23.29
N GLU A 538 6.34 5.55 24.39
CA GLU A 538 6.96 5.69 25.70
C GLU A 538 7.76 4.45 26.10
N ARG A 539 7.20 3.24 25.87
CA ARG A 539 7.91 1.97 26.10
C ARG A 539 9.16 1.85 25.25
N ALA A 540 9.08 2.21 23.95
CA ALA A 540 10.22 2.16 23.05
C ALA A 540 11.34 3.12 23.49
N PHE A 541 11.02 4.36 23.85
CA PHE A 541 11.99 5.33 24.33
C PHE A 541 12.57 4.97 25.72
N ARG A 542 11.80 4.38 26.62
CA ARG A 542 12.30 3.87 27.91
C ARG A 542 13.26 2.69 27.70
N ALA A 543 12.89 1.75 26.82
CA ALA A 543 13.75 0.60 26.49
C ALA A 543 15.08 1.03 25.86
N ALA A 544 15.09 2.12 25.10
CA ALA A 544 16.29 2.71 24.51
C ALA A 544 17.08 3.61 25.48
N GLY A 545 16.63 3.81 26.73
CA GLY A 545 17.27 4.70 27.69
C GLY A 545 17.19 6.19 27.36
N PHE A 546 16.31 6.58 26.43
CA PHE A 546 16.17 7.97 26.01
C PHE A 546 15.45 8.82 27.06
N ILE A 547 14.42 8.30 27.71
CA ILE A 547 13.69 8.99 28.77
C ILE A 547 14.51 8.96 30.05
N SER A 548 15.00 10.12 30.45
CA SER A 548 15.77 10.37 31.67
C SER A 548 15.24 11.63 32.38
N ALA A 549 15.83 12.01 33.49
CA ALA A 549 15.43 13.20 34.24
C ALA A 549 15.55 14.51 33.43
N ASP A 550 16.39 14.53 32.40
CA ASP A 550 16.63 15.71 31.56
C ASP A 550 15.59 15.85 30.42
N VAL A 551 14.73 14.85 30.23
CA VAL A 551 13.70 14.84 29.16
C VAL A 551 12.36 15.13 29.81
N ILE A 552 11.76 16.25 29.43
CA ILE A 552 10.46 16.69 29.95
C ILE A 552 9.36 15.98 29.15
N GLN A 553 8.34 15.48 29.80
CA GLN A 553 7.15 14.92 29.17
C GLN A 553 5.96 15.81 29.51
N ALA A 554 5.15 16.11 28.45
CA ALA A 554 3.92 16.87 28.60
C ALA A 554 2.76 16.14 27.91
N SER A 555 1.58 16.24 28.50
CA SER A 555 0.37 15.60 27.95
C SER A 555 -0.13 16.24 26.67
N ASN A 556 0.08 17.54 26.50
CA ASN A 556 -0.28 18.27 25.30
C ASN A 556 0.71 19.41 25.01
N LEU A 557 0.66 19.94 23.79
CA LEU A 557 1.57 20.96 23.30
C LEU A 557 1.40 22.30 24.04
N ASP A 558 0.20 22.62 24.45
CA ASP A 558 -0.12 23.87 25.15
C ASP A 558 0.59 23.94 26.51
N LEU A 559 0.49 22.87 27.31
CA LEU A 559 1.17 22.77 28.59
C LEU A 559 2.70 22.71 28.44
N ALA A 560 3.19 22.07 27.38
CA ALA A 560 4.61 22.05 27.07
C ALA A 560 5.16 23.48 26.86
N LEU A 561 4.46 24.24 25.99
CA LEU A 561 4.82 25.61 25.67
C LEU A 561 4.71 26.50 26.92
N GLU A 562 3.63 26.36 27.68
CA GLU A 562 3.43 27.11 28.93
C GLU A 562 4.61 26.93 29.89
N SER A 563 5.05 25.68 30.06
CA SER A 563 6.21 25.37 30.93
C SER A 563 7.52 25.95 30.38
N CYS A 564 7.75 25.86 29.06
CA CYS A 564 8.95 26.43 28.44
C CYS A 564 8.97 27.95 28.52
N GLU A 565 7.84 28.61 28.24
CA GLU A 565 7.67 30.05 28.33
C GLU A 565 7.90 30.54 29.77
N GLN A 566 7.36 29.82 30.76
CA GLN A 566 7.52 30.16 32.16
C GLN A 566 9.00 30.12 32.59
N ASN A 567 9.71 29.08 32.15
CA ASN A 567 11.16 28.98 32.41
C ASN A 567 11.95 30.13 31.74
N ILE A 568 11.60 30.56 30.54
CA ILE A 568 12.26 31.70 29.88
C ILE A 568 12.00 32.99 30.63
N ILE A 569 10.76 33.22 31.06
CA ILE A 569 10.39 34.40 31.84
C ILE A 569 11.20 34.44 33.14
N GLU A 570 11.25 33.34 33.87
CA GLU A 570 12.01 33.25 35.15
C GLU A 570 13.51 33.51 34.96
N LEU A 571 14.09 33.06 33.85
CA LEU A 571 15.50 33.28 33.52
C LEU A 571 15.84 34.73 33.18
N HIS A 572 14.90 35.44 32.53
CA HIS A 572 15.13 36.81 32.04
C HIS A 572 14.45 37.87 32.90
N GLN A 573 13.70 37.46 33.93
CA GLN A 573 13.09 38.36 34.86
C GLN A 573 14.15 38.93 35.79
N SER A 574 14.43 40.24 35.69
CA SER A 574 15.34 40.93 36.65
C SER A 574 14.72 40.98 38.04
N GLU A 575 15.53 40.83 39.11
CA GLU A 575 15.09 40.85 40.51
C GLU A 575 14.29 42.11 40.88
N SER A 576 14.34 43.17 40.06
CA SER A 576 13.66 44.42 40.28
C SER A 576 12.21 44.48 39.78
N GLY A 577 11.69 43.42 39.15
CA GLY A 577 10.37 43.41 38.46
C GLY A 577 9.20 42.92 39.30
N ASP A 578 9.38 42.56 40.53
CA ASP A 578 8.55 41.57 41.21
C ASP A 578 7.31 42.09 41.96
N ALA A 579 7.02 43.35 42.00
CA ALA A 579 5.78 43.83 42.62
C ALA A 579 5.28 45.14 41.97
N ARG A 580 4.94 45.08 40.67
CA ARG A 580 4.16 46.19 40.12
C ARG A 580 2.78 46.18 40.77
N SER A 581 2.51 47.16 41.59
CA SER A 581 1.18 47.36 42.15
C SER A 581 0.17 47.54 41.02
N LEU A 582 -1.12 47.24 41.28
CA LEU A 582 -2.20 47.49 40.31
C LEU A 582 -2.08 48.86 39.68
N ARG A 583 -1.76 49.92 40.46
CA ARG A 583 -1.59 51.30 39.98
C ARG A 583 -0.46 51.41 38.98
N ALA A 584 0.69 50.79 39.21
CA ALA A 584 1.82 50.87 38.29
C ALA A 584 1.49 50.18 36.95
N TRP A 585 0.86 49.00 37.00
CA TRP A 585 0.41 48.32 35.77
C TRP A 585 -0.63 49.17 35.01
N LEU A 586 -1.69 49.65 35.68
CA LEU A 586 -2.74 50.43 35.03
C LEU A 586 -2.21 51.79 34.54
N ALA A 587 -1.20 52.39 35.17
CA ALA A 587 -0.58 53.61 34.70
C ALA A 587 0.11 53.39 33.35
N GLU A 588 0.80 52.30 33.17
CA GLU A 588 1.42 51.91 31.93
C GLU A 588 0.34 51.56 30.86
N ALA A 589 -0.68 50.79 31.24
CA ALA A 589 -1.76 50.34 30.34
C ALA A 589 -2.66 51.49 29.87
N LEU A 590 -2.95 52.47 30.69
CA LEU A 590 -3.81 53.62 30.37
C LEU A 590 -3.01 54.88 29.92
N GLY A 591 -1.68 54.81 29.95
CA GLY A 591 -0.79 55.87 29.51
C GLY A 591 -0.68 57.09 30.45
N GLN A 592 -1.44 57.09 31.55
CA GLN A 592 -1.44 58.21 32.53
C GLN A 592 -1.62 57.70 33.97
N PRO A 593 -0.72 58.08 34.90
CA PRO A 593 -0.81 57.69 36.32
C PRO A 593 -2.12 58.12 37.01
N GLN A 594 -2.65 59.24 36.65
CA GLN A 594 -3.92 59.78 37.19
C GLN A 594 -5.11 58.91 36.87
N PHE A 595 -5.18 58.35 35.65
CA PHE A 595 -6.23 57.41 35.26
C PHE A 595 -6.15 56.09 36.05
N ALA A 596 -4.95 55.61 36.29
CA ALA A 596 -4.76 54.39 37.13
C ALA A 596 -5.22 54.60 38.56
N GLU A 597 -4.97 55.76 39.16
CA GLU A 597 -5.40 56.10 40.51
C GLU A 597 -6.93 56.16 40.60
N ARG A 598 -7.56 56.83 39.68
CA ARG A 598 -9.02 56.96 39.63
C ARG A 598 -9.68 55.59 39.41
N LEU A 599 -9.22 54.81 38.40
CA LEU A 599 -9.75 53.50 38.10
C LEU A 599 -9.60 52.56 39.31
N THR A 600 -8.42 52.56 39.96
CA THR A 600 -8.16 51.73 41.12
C THR A 600 -9.12 52.07 42.30
N ALA A 601 -9.43 53.35 42.48
CA ALA A 601 -10.36 53.79 43.55
C ALA A 601 -11.79 53.35 43.31
N LEU A 602 -12.19 53.07 42.05
CA LEU A 602 -13.52 52.56 41.63
C LEU A 602 -13.62 51.02 41.61
N CYS A 603 -12.49 50.33 41.77
CA CYS A 603 -12.46 48.88 41.86
C CYS A 603 -12.47 48.38 43.28
N HIS A 604 -13.08 47.24 43.55
CA HIS A 604 -12.97 46.55 44.84
C HIS A 604 -12.13 45.29 44.69
N ARG A 605 -11.40 44.98 45.76
CA ARG A 605 -10.54 43.79 45.79
C ARG A 605 -11.41 42.53 46.06
N LEU A 606 -11.13 41.48 45.33
CA LEU A 606 -11.74 40.17 45.46
C LEU A 606 -10.65 39.09 45.51
N ASP A 607 -10.58 38.39 46.63
CA ASP A 607 -9.68 37.25 46.82
C ASP A 607 -10.47 35.96 46.54
N VAL A 608 -9.96 35.11 45.65
CA VAL A 608 -10.60 33.84 45.23
C VAL A 608 -9.63 32.68 45.45
N LYS A 609 -10.16 31.53 45.80
CA LYS A 609 -9.40 30.30 45.96
C LYS A 609 -9.38 29.48 44.72
N ALA A 610 -8.35 28.64 44.54
CA ALA A 610 -8.28 27.67 43.46
C ALA A 610 -9.56 26.81 43.43
N GLY A 611 -10.19 26.73 42.25
CA GLY A 611 -11.45 26.02 42.03
C GLY A 611 -12.72 26.89 42.19
N ASP A 612 -12.65 28.12 42.74
CA ASP A 612 -13.80 29.00 42.83
C ASP A 612 -14.29 29.44 41.44
N VAL A 613 -15.60 29.40 41.24
CA VAL A 613 -16.25 29.90 40.01
C VAL A 613 -16.65 31.36 40.22
N ILE A 614 -16.05 32.24 39.42
CA ILE A 614 -16.27 33.69 39.50
C ILE A 614 -17.55 34.06 38.74
N ALA A 615 -17.78 33.47 37.58
CA ALA A 615 -19.00 33.63 36.77
C ALA A 615 -19.22 32.40 35.93
N ARG A 616 -20.48 32.05 35.64
CA ARG A 616 -20.84 30.94 34.75
C ARG A 616 -21.19 31.43 33.35
N GLN A 617 -21.02 30.58 32.38
CA GLN A 617 -21.46 30.83 31.02
C GLN A 617 -22.98 31.11 31.00
N GLY A 618 -23.35 32.21 30.37
CA GLY A 618 -24.74 32.67 30.33
C GLY A 618 -25.16 33.64 31.45
N ASP A 619 -24.35 33.81 32.48
CA ASP A 619 -24.64 34.81 33.57
C ASP A 619 -24.63 36.23 33.01
N PRO A 620 -25.34 37.19 33.68
CA PRO A 620 -25.25 38.61 33.35
C PRO A 620 -23.77 39.11 33.45
N ALA A 621 -23.38 39.93 32.50
CA ALA A 621 -22.06 40.51 32.48
C ALA A 621 -22.02 41.87 33.19
N ASP A 622 -22.02 41.84 34.49
CA ASP A 622 -22.12 43.00 35.41
C ASP A 622 -20.80 43.58 35.86
N SER A 623 -19.67 42.96 35.45
CA SER A 623 -18.32 43.34 35.98
C SER A 623 -17.20 42.94 34.98
N MET A 624 -16.08 43.65 35.11
CA MET A 624 -14.78 43.37 34.54
C MET A 624 -13.77 43.17 35.64
N HIS A 625 -12.84 42.24 35.49
CA HIS A 625 -11.86 41.90 36.52
C HIS A 625 -10.45 42.13 35.98
N PHE A 626 -9.60 42.76 36.81
CA PHE A 626 -8.18 42.92 36.61
C PHE A 626 -7.45 41.89 37.49
N ILE A 627 -6.65 41.02 36.94
CA ILE A 627 -5.92 39.97 37.66
C ILE A 627 -4.59 40.54 38.12
N LEU A 628 -4.44 40.72 39.45
CA LEU A 628 -3.19 41.18 40.03
C LEU A 628 -2.23 40.02 40.29
N GLU A 629 -2.75 38.92 40.85
CA GLU A 629 -2.00 37.73 41.18
C GLU A 629 -2.84 36.49 40.86
N GLY A 630 -2.16 35.37 40.60
CA GLY A 630 -2.79 34.10 40.34
C GLY A 630 -3.12 33.83 38.85
N ARG A 631 -4.01 32.85 38.62
CA ARG A 631 -4.39 32.39 37.29
C ARG A 631 -5.87 32.08 37.22
N ILE A 632 -6.52 32.54 36.18
CA ILE A 632 -7.94 32.37 35.94
C ILE A 632 -8.14 31.61 34.62
N GLY A 633 -8.92 30.53 34.64
CA GLY A 633 -9.27 29.71 33.48
C GLY A 633 -10.59 30.16 32.85
N ILE A 634 -10.62 30.14 31.54
CA ILE A 634 -11.84 30.31 30.73
C ILE A 634 -12.25 28.96 30.20
N VAL A 635 -13.46 28.51 30.56
CA VAL A 635 -13.98 27.19 30.25
C VAL A 635 -15.32 27.34 29.50
N ILE A 636 -15.42 26.71 28.32
CA ILE A 636 -16.69 26.63 27.58
C ILE A 636 -17.37 25.30 27.90
N GLU A 637 -18.64 25.34 28.21
CA GLU A 637 -19.49 24.18 28.40
C GLU A 637 -20.07 23.75 27.04
N LEU A 638 -19.71 22.54 26.59
CA LEU A 638 -20.03 22.01 25.26
C LEU A 638 -21.32 21.16 25.22
N GLY A 639 -22.10 21.14 26.31
CA GLY A 639 -23.27 20.26 26.43
C GLY A 639 -22.89 18.79 26.74
N GLY A 640 -23.84 18.06 27.35
CA GLY A 640 -23.60 16.65 27.74
C GLY A 640 -22.55 16.47 28.86
N GLY A 641 -22.34 17.48 29.70
CA GLY A 641 -21.37 17.41 30.81
C GLY A 641 -19.89 17.52 30.40
N ARG A 642 -19.61 17.87 29.16
CA ARG A 642 -18.24 18.11 28.67
C ARG A 642 -17.90 19.57 28.75
N SER A 643 -16.74 19.88 29.27
CA SER A 643 -16.18 21.22 29.33
C SER A 643 -14.83 21.26 28.62
N MET A 644 -14.49 22.40 28.03
CA MET A 644 -13.20 22.61 27.36
C MET A 644 -12.58 23.90 27.88
N ARG A 645 -11.37 23.82 28.42
CA ARG A 645 -10.58 25.01 28.71
C ARG A 645 -10.11 25.64 27.40
N VAL A 646 -10.51 26.87 27.17
CA VAL A 646 -10.17 27.62 25.95
C VAL A 646 -8.91 28.44 26.15
N ARG A 647 -8.74 29.03 27.34
CA ARG A 647 -7.64 29.91 27.65
C ARG A 647 -7.44 30.01 29.16
N SER A 648 -6.22 30.29 29.58
CA SER A 648 -5.91 30.75 30.94
C SER A 648 -5.39 32.18 30.89
N LEU A 649 -5.60 32.91 31.94
CA LEU A 649 -5.23 34.31 32.09
C LEU A 649 -4.33 34.43 33.32
N GLY A 650 -3.15 34.93 33.12
CA GLY A 650 -2.16 35.19 34.19
C GLY A 650 -2.26 36.58 34.79
N ARG A 651 -1.28 36.91 35.62
CA ARG A 651 -1.18 38.23 36.26
C ARG A 651 -1.08 39.36 35.24
N HIS A 652 -1.58 40.55 35.60
CA HIS A 652 -1.63 41.77 34.79
C HIS A 652 -2.42 41.58 33.46
N THR A 653 -3.45 40.78 33.51
CA THR A 653 -4.43 40.59 32.43
C THR A 653 -5.85 40.94 32.90
N THR A 654 -6.77 41.01 31.95
CA THR A 654 -8.17 41.37 32.22
C THR A 654 -9.12 40.33 31.76
N ILE A 655 -10.28 40.19 32.40
CA ILE A 655 -11.36 39.28 32.02
C ILE A 655 -12.70 39.90 32.25
N GLY A 656 -13.69 39.54 31.40
CA GLY A 656 -15.07 40.00 31.48
C GLY A 656 -15.35 41.31 30.77
N GLU A 657 -14.34 41.94 30.17
CA GLU A 657 -14.40 43.18 29.42
C GLU A 657 -15.41 43.13 28.27
N MET A 658 -15.48 42.02 27.54
CA MET A 658 -16.41 41.87 26.40
C MET A 658 -17.87 42.02 26.82
N GLY A 659 -18.24 41.32 27.88
CA GLY A 659 -19.61 41.38 28.38
C GLY A 659 -19.97 42.75 28.96
N LEU A 660 -19.06 43.38 29.70
CA LEU A 660 -19.27 44.70 30.25
C LEU A 660 -19.49 45.78 29.20
N ILE A 661 -18.70 45.72 28.09
CA ILE A 661 -18.79 46.71 27.00
C ILE A 661 -19.96 46.44 26.07
N THR A 662 -20.27 45.17 25.75
CA THR A 662 -21.30 44.80 24.79
C THR A 662 -22.68 44.57 25.40
N GLY A 663 -22.77 44.46 26.73
CA GLY A 663 -24.02 44.13 27.42
C GLY A 663 -24.52 42.69 27.19
N ARG A 664 -23.70 41.83 26.57
CA ARG A 664 -24.07 40.43 26.31
C ARG A 664 -23.75 39.54 27.51
N PRO A 665 -24.48 38.45 27.75
CA PRO A 665 -24.17 37.47 28.78
C PRO A 665 -22.76 36.91 28.65
N ARG A 666 -22.19 36.35 29.75
CA ARG A 666 -20.89 35.72 29.78
C ARG A 666 -20.77 34.63 28.73
N SER A 667 -19.79 34.71 27.87
CA SER A 667 -19.55 33.76 26.78
C SER A 667 -18.96 32.44 27.25
N ALA A 668 -18.38 32.39 28.45
CA ALA A 668 -17.73 31.22 29.03
C ALA A 668 -17.77 31.29 30.58
N THR A 669 -17.57 30.16 31.22
CA THR A 669 -17.39 30.05 32.68
C THR A 669 -15.98 30.52 33.05
N ILE A 670 -15.88 31.34 34.07
CA ILE A 670 -14.64 31.93 34.61
C ILE A 670 -14.39 31.27 35.96
N ALA A 671 -13.26 30.56 36.12
CA ALA A 671 -12.91 29.88 37.35
C ALA A 671 -11.44 30.10 37.72
N ALA A 672 -11.13 30.18 39.01
CA ALA A 672 -9.77 30.34 39.50
C ALA A 672 -9.01 29.00 39.36
N GLU A 673 -7.86 28.99 38.66
CA GLU A 673 -6.97 27.83 38.57
C GLU A 673 -6.00 27.78 39.77
N THR A 674 -5.64 28.94 40.30
CA THR A 674 -4.81 29.09 41.50
C THR A 674 -5.45 30.11 42.44
N ASP A 675 -5.01 30.18 43.69
CA ASP A 675 -5.37 31.26 44.56
C ASP A 675 -5.02 32.58 43.90
N SER A 676 -6.00 33.50 43.79
CA SER A 676 -5.88 34.68 42.92
C SER A 676 -6.43 35.91 43.58
N VAL A 677 -5.82 37.06 43.27
CA VAL A 677 -6.22 38.39 43.70
C VAL A 677 -6.72 39.18 42.51
N LEU A 678 -7.98 39.57 42.56
CA LEU A 678 -8.65 40.29 41.49
C LEU A 678 -9.06 41.69 41.96
N TYR A 679 -9.17 42.63 41.03
CA TYR A 679 -9.82 43.91 41.23
C TYR A 679 -11.00 44.01 40.26
N VAL A 680 -12.17 44.27 40.81
CA VAL A 680 -13.45 44.18 40.10
C VAL A 680 -13.97 45.59 39.83
N LEU A 681 -14.20 45.89 38.55
CA LEU A 681 -14.92 47.09 38.12
C LEU A 681 -16.37 46.68 37.77
N SER A 682 -17.32 47.19 38.55
CA SER A 682 -18.77 46.93 38.29
C SER A 682 -19.29 47.71 37.09
N ALA A 683 -20.36 47.21 36.48
CA ALA A 683 -21.06 47.90 35.41
C ALA A 683 -21.53 49.31 35.83
N GLU A 684 -22.00 49.45 37.08
CA GLU A 684 -22.39 50.73 37.62
C GLU A 684 -21.24 51.72 37.71
N SER A 685 -20.06 51.24 38.16
CA SER A 685 -18.85 52.09 38.20
C SER A 685 -18.37 52.49 36.80
N TYR A 686 -18.50 51.55 35.83
CA TYR A 686 -18.15 51.80 34.44
C TYR A 686 -19.07 52.85 33.77
N GLU A 687 -20.38 52.78 34.01
CA GLU A 687 -21.31 53.79 33.53
C GLU A 687 -21.07 55.16 34.15
N ARG A 688 -20.70 55.23 35.43
CA ARG A 688 -20.28 56.47 36.09
C ARG A 688 -19.02 57.05 35.41
N ILE A 689 -18.01 56.23 35.13
CA ILE A 689 -16.80 56.67 34.41
C ILE A 689 -17.17 57.25 33.01
N LYS A 690 -18.12 56.65 32.30
CA LYS A 690 -18.55 57.15 31.01
C LYS A 690 -19.20 58.54 31.08
N GLN A 691 -19.97 58.78 32.18
CA GLN A 691 -20.66 60.04 32.35
C GLN A 691 -19.77 61.15 32.90
N ASP A 692 -19.01 60.81 33.96
CA ASP A 692 -18.30 61.79 34.76
C ASP A 692 -16.84 62.01 34.29
N GLU A 693 -16.23 61.01 33.66
CA GLU A 693 -14.82 61.03 33.27
C GLU A 693 -14.59 60.46 31.81
N PRO A 694 -15.06 61.15 30.78
CA PRO A 694 -14.98 60.63 29.41
C PRO A 694 -13.56 60.33 28.92
N ALA A 695 -12.55 61.05 29.41
CA ALA A 695 -11.14 60.81 29.08
C ALA A 695 -10.63 59.49 29.64
N LEU A 696 -11.00 59.12 30.87
CA LEU A 696 -10.69 57.82 31.50
C LEU A 696 -11.43 56.71 30.75
N SER A 697 -12.71 56.93 30.41
CA SER A 697 -13.50 55.96 29.61
C SER A 697 -12.81 55.64 28.27
N THR A 698 -12.36 56.70 27.59
CA THR A 698 -11.67 56.56 26.28
C THR A 698 -10.36 55.78 26.46
N ALA A 699 -9.57 56.06 27.48
CA ALA A 699 -8.32 55.35 27.76
C ALA A 699 -8.56 53.89 28.08
N LEU A 700 -9.61 53.57 28.88
CA LEU A 700 -9.98 52.19 29.22
C LEU A 700 -10.45 51.42 28.00
N LEU A 701 -11.27 52.01 27.12
CA LEU A 701 -11.69 51.42 25.87
C LEU A 701 -10.50 51.16 24.94
N GLY A 702 -9.56 52.13 24.82
CA GLY A 702 -8.32 51.96 24.07
C GLY A 702 -7.50 50.78 24.53
N TYR A 703 -7.36 50.60 25.85
CA TYR A 703 -6.71 49.45 26.45
C TYR A 703 -7.42 48.14 26.09
N VAL A 704 -8.73 48.08 26.27
CA VAL A 704 -9.51 46.87 25.92
C VAL A 704 -9.39 46.50 24.46
N ILE A 705 -9.47 47.49 23.56
CA ILE A 705 -9.27 47.26 22.14
C ILE A 705 -7.90 46.68 21.82
N ALA A 706 -6.83 47.20 22.46
CA ALA A 706 -5.48 46.70 22.29
C ALA A 706 -5.34 45.26 22.75
N VAL A 707 -5.91 44.91 23.89
CA VAL A 707 -5.96 43.51 24.42
C VAL A 707 -6.70 42.60 23.49
N MET A 708 -7.86 43.01 22.96
CA MET A 708 -8.65 42.22 22.02
C MET A 708 -7.93 42.02 20.67
N ALA A 709 -7.26 43.07 20.17
CA ALA A 709 -6.48 43.01 18.94
C ALA A 709 -5.32 41.98 19.06
N GLU A 710 -4.61 42.01 20.20
CA GLU A 710 -3.53 41.04 20.47
C GLU A 710 -4.08 39.60 20.57
N ARG A 711 -5.19 39.39 21.30
CA ARG A 711 -5.84 38.07 21.38
C ARG A 711 -6.29 37.54 20.03
N LEU A 712 -6.83 38.39 19.16
CA LEU A 712 -7.24 38.04 17.81
C LEU A 712 -6.02 37.70 16.93
N SER A 713 -4.97 38.53 16.99
CA SER A 713 -3.72 38.32 16.26
C SER A 713 -3.06 37.00 16.65
N PHE A 714 -3.07 36.68 17.96
CA PHE A 714 -2.58 35.40 18.46
C PHE A 714 -3.41 34.23 17.88
N ALA A 715 -4.73 34.29 17.93
CA ALA A 715 -5.60 33.24 17.38
C ALA A 715 -5.36 33.02 15.89
N ASN A 716 -5.21 34.08 15.12
CA ASN A 716 -4.92 34.02 13.69
C ASN A 716 -3.54 33.37 13.41
N ARG A 717 -2.50 33.72 14.18
CA ARG A 717 -1.17 33.09 14.06
C ARG A 717 -1.25 31.60 14.35
N ALA A 718 -1.91 31.19 15.45
CA ALA A 718 -2.08 29.79 15.81
C ALA A 718 -2.80 28.98 14.73
N VAL A 719 -3.86 29.53 14.11
CA VAL A 719 -4.54 28.88 12.97
C VAL A 719 -3.61 28.77 11.78
N GLY A 720 -2.81 29.79 11.47
CA GLY A 720 -1.85 29.76 10.36
C GLY A 720 -0.78 28.67 10.53
N VAL A 721 -0.26 28.45 11.74
CA VAL A 721 0.72 27.39 12.02
C VAL A 721 0.08 25.99 11.93
N LEU A 722 -1.16 25.82 12.41
CA LEU A 722 -1.86 24.52 12.39
C LEU A 722 -2.32 24.12 10.98
N GLN A 723 -2.43 25.05 10.04
CA GLN A 723 -2.81 24.78 8.64
C GLN A 723 -1.62 24.44 7.74
N ARG A 724 -0.38 24.65 8.19
CA ARG A 724 0.84 24.19 7.52
C ARG A 724 1.04 22.69 7.75
#